data_a3dea96345f252d023aae7b4687d1d54
#
_entry.id   a3dea96345f252d023aae7b4687d1d54
#
_cell.length_a   1.000
_cell.length_b   1.000
_cell.length_c   1.000
_cell.angle_alpha   90.00
_cell.angle_beta   90.00
_cell.angle_gamma   90.00
#
_symmetry.space_group_name_H-M   'P 1'
#
loop_
_entity.id
_entity.type
_entity.pdbx_description
1 polymer ?
#
loop_
_entity_poly.entity_id
_entity_poly.type
_entity_poly.pdbx_seq_one_letter_code
_entity_poly.pdbx_strand_id
1 'polypeptide(L)'
;MSPKNLFLLGSSLAWTLVATAQAEDQSVSASAGQGQDVIIDDPGGAVDPGNDIVVTAERLRGQLRVEQAPVLELNEQDILAIGATSVADLIAAIAPQTGSSRGRGGGQPVFLVNGIRIGSFRELRSYPPESIAKVEVLPEEVAQKFGFPPDRRVVNMILKDNYSSREIELEFEGPDRGGYFRNEQQFTLLRIKDGGRLNVNLEASDISSLTESERDIIQTPGSMPDISGDPDPALYRSLVADSRNIEATANWAKAFIDSGSSISLNATYERDDSLNLSGLNTVILRDDPLLPGVLRTFGADNPLEVRTASDTFSSAGTYTRPLGDFQFTATSDFSLSETETEIDRRADTQALVAAALSGTLAIDGPLPDVADAGFDISQRRTIVSENKLTLRGTPVYLPAGELSTTFDLGFDWRRIESADTRSAQDAKLTRRRLEGGVNVAIPLTSRREGVLDALGSFTLNGSLGFEDLSDFGSLIDWTAGLNWSPWDNLDLQATYVWREAAPSLSDLGNPRTETLNVPVFDLVNGETVLATVISGGNPDLLKETQRDWRFSATWELPFIKDTQLSAEYIRNRSRDVTGQFPALSAAIEAAFPGRVTRDTDGTLLTLDRRPVTYARTRNERLVFGITTRGSIGSSGGRGGGEERRGPPPGAGAPPPQQGAPTEEQRARFMAFRERLCADDGMTFLEQLAGAIERGEDLSSQFPGLDLSRAQGMLERFKGTDGTIDRARLGEFRERICSMDPAQMRGGPGGPQGGPPQGAPAAGRGGPGGGGMPGFGGGRGGGGRYFFNLTHTIELDNQILIADGGPLLDLLEGDAQGDFGQSKHSTRLEGGLFLDRKGGLRISGTYTGKARIDGNLATGASPLFFDDIVRFDIRLFANIGELAKAERGFLKGASISLRADNIFDAQRRVRDADGNTPLRYQPLLLDPTGRYLGIDLRKMF
;
A
#
# COMPACT_ATOMS: atom_id res chain seq x y z
N MET A 1 33.93 -1.42 14.90
CA MET A 1 33.59 -1.85 16.29
C MET A 1 32.90 -3.21 16.22
N SER A 2 33.31 -4.19 17.02
CA SER A 2 32.79 -5.56 16.94
C SER A 2 31.29 -5.60 17.26
N PRO A 3 30.45 -6.45 16.59
CA PRO A 3 28.99 -6.48 16.74
C PRO A 3 28.50 -6.86 18.15
N LYS A 4 29.37 -7.19 19.07
CA LYS A 4 29.01 -7.58 20.44
C LYS A 4 28.53 -6.41 21.33
N ASN A 5 28.75 -5.16 20.96
CA ASN A 5 28.36 -4.00 21.79
C ASN A 5 27.02 -3.34 21.38
N LEU A 6 26.40 -3.81 20.29
CA LEU A 6 25.15 -3.23 19.79
C LEU A 6 23.90 -3.80 20.51
N PHE A 7 24.00 -4.99 21.11
CA PHE A 7 22.88 -5.64 21.79
C PHE A 7 22.51 -5.02 23.16
N LEU A 8 23.36 -4.19 23.74
CA LEU A 8 23.17 -3.63 25.09
C LEU A 8 22.47 -2.28 25.13
N LEU A 9 22.39 -1.54 24.01
CA LEU A 9 21.73 -0.22 23.99
C LEU A 9 20.23 -0.28 23.61
N GLY A 10 19.80 -1.30 22.87
CA GLY A 10 18.37 -1.50 22.51
C GLY A 10 17.55 -2.12 23.65
N SER A 11 18.19 -2.86 24.56
CA SER A 11 17.52 -3.54 25.67
C SER A 11 17.22 -2.63 26.88
N SER A 12 17.92 -1.52 27.04
CA SER A 12 17.72 -0.64 28.20
C SER A 12 16.49 0.27 28.13
N LEU A 13 16.02 0.62 26.91
CA LEU A 13 14.78 1.41 26.76
C LEU A 13 13.50 0.57 26.85
N ALA A 14 13.56 -0.70 26.45
CA ALA A 14 12.40 -1.61 26.54
C ALA A 14 12.13 -2.06 27.98
N TRP A 15 13.17 -2.13 28.84
CA TRP A 15 13.05 -2.55 30.24
C TRP A 15 12.59 -1.45 31.19
N THR A 16 12.83 -0.19 30.91
CA THR A 16 12.35 0.94 31.74
C THR A 16 10.84 1.18 31.62
N LEU A 17 10.21 0.79 30.50
CA LEU A 17 8.74 0.90 30.35
C LEU A 17 7.97 -0.27 30.99
N VAL A 18 8.61 -1.40 31.23
CA VAL A 18 7.96 -2.57 31.90
C VAL A 18 8.07 -2.49 33.42
N ALA A 19 9.12 -1.84 33.95
CA ALA A 19 9.35 -1.77 35.40
C ALA A 19 8.41 -0.79 36.16
N THR A 20 7.73 0.13 35.47
CA THR A 20 6.76 1.05 36.10
C THR A 20 5.32 0.50 36.15
N ALA A 21 5.05 -0.67 35.57
CA ALA A 21 3.71 -1.27 35.59
C ALA A 21 3.48 -2.30 36.71
N GLN A 22 4.49 -2.54 37.59
CA GLN A 22 4.37 -3.56 38.66
C GLN A 22 4.34 -3.02 40.10
N ALA A 23 4.19 -1.74 40.31
CA ALA A 23 4.16 -1.17 41.63
C ALA A 23 2.88 -0.37 41.89
N GLU A 24 1.70 -1.02 41.88
CA GLU A 24 0.50 -0.53 42.59
C GLU A 24 -0.57 -1.63 42.55
N ASP A 25 -0.39 -2.63 43.41
CA ASP A 25 -1.48 -3.51 43.81
C ASP A 25 -1.59 -3.42 45.35
N GLN A 26 -2.38 -2.47 45.80
CA GLN A 26 -2.94 -2.48 47.17
C GLN A 26 -4.41 -2.06 47.10
N SER A 27 -5.22 -3.06 47.34
CA SER A 27 -6.60 -3.10 47.77
C SER A 27 -7.27 -1.77 48.25
N VAL A 28 -8.33 -1.41 47.54
CA VAL A 28 -9.49 -0.76 48.13
C VAL A 28 -10.76 -1.43 47.59
N SER A 29 -11.41 -2.18 48.47
CA SER A 29 -12.78 -2.63 48.29
C SER A 29 -13.72 -1.44 48.35
N ALA A 30 -14.49 -1.19 47.28
CA ALA A 30 -15.60 -0.27 47.28
C ALA A 30 -16.82 -0.90 46.60
N SER A 31 -17.87 -0.87 47.34
CA SER A 31 -19.22 -1.40 47.14
C SER A 31 -19.86 -1.04 45.81
N ALA A 32 -20.60 -2.04 45.27
CA ALA A 32 -21.54 -1.89 44.18
C ALA A 32 -22.63 -0.84 44.52
N GLY A 33 -22.68 0.25 43.75
CA GLY A 33 -23.80 1.15 43.64
C GLY A 33 -24.62 0.81 42.39
N GLN A 34 -25.87 0.41 42.65
CA GLN A 34 -26.88 0.21 41.59
C GLN A 34 -27.21 1.56 40.95
N GLY A 35 -26.94 1.72 39.67
CA GLY A 35 -27.49 2.80 38.85
C GLY A 35 -28.89 2.38 38.35
N GLN A 36 -29.89 3.12 38.75
CA GLN A 36 -31.27 3.02 38.27
C GLN A 36 -31.36 3.56 36.85
N ASP A 37 -31.95 2.75 35.96
CA ASP A 37 -32.40 3.19 34.63
C ASP A 37 -33.56 4.15 34.80
N VAL A 38 -33.41 5.38 34.33
CA VAL A 38 -34.50 6.36 34.21
C VAL A 38 -35.16 6.12 32.85
N ILE A 39 -36.33 5.52 32.88
CA ILE A 39 -37.23 5.43 31.69
C ILE A 39 -37.88 6.82 31.55
N ILE A 40 -37.61 7.53 30.47
CA ILE A 40 -38.33 8.71 30.05
C ILE A 40 -39.48 8.25 29.12
N ASP A 41 -40.70 8.32 29.60
CA ASP A 41 -41.91 8.15 28.82
C ASP A 41 -42.06 9.29 27.80
N ASP A 42 -42.19 8.94 26.54
CA ASP A 42 -42.50 9.85 25.43
C ASP A 42 -44.03 9.84 25.19
N PRO A 43 -44.69 11.00 25.24
CA PRO A 43 -46.14 11.05 24.93
C PRO A 43 -46.40 11.19 23.42
N GLY A 44 -46.76 10.12 22.79
CA GLY A 44 -47.72 10.01 21.72
C GLY A 44 -47.69 10.97 20.54
N GLY A 45 -47.00 10.54 19.47
CA GLY A 45 -47.27 10.97 18.10
C GLY A 45 -47.40 9.75 17.21
N ALA A 46 -48.56 9.55 16.58
CA ALA A 46 -48.82 8.46 15.65
C ALA A 46 -47.89 8.60 14.44
N VAL A 47 -46.95 7.67 14.27
CA VAL A 47 -46.15 7.51 13.07
C VAL A 47 -46.69 6.28 12.32
N ASP A 48 -47.07 6.51 11.07
CA ASP A 48 -47.47 5.53 10.07
C ASP A 48 -46.32 4.47 9.91
N PRO A 49 -46.57 3.16 9.99
CA PRO A 49 -45.56 2.15 9.83
C PRO A 49 -45.31 1.89 8.35
N GLY A 50 -44.50 2.75 7.74
CA GLY A 50 -43.78 2.44 6.50
C GLY A 50 -42.76 1.33 6.77
N ASN A 51 -42.91 0.17 6.15
CA ASN A 51 -42.04 -1.01 6.24
C ASN A 51 -40.69 -0.79 5.58
N ASP A 52 -39.90 0.13 6.05
CA ASP A 52 -38.51 0.20 5.71
C ASP A 52 -37.69 -0.58 6.75
N ILE A 53 -37.34 -1.81 6.40
CA ILE A 53 -36.32 -2.57 7.13
C ILE A 53 -34.99 -1.91 6.80
N VAL A 54 -34.57 -0.94 7.60
CA VAL A 54 -33.19 -0.42 7.58
C VAL A 54 -32.29 -1.53 8.12
N VAL A 55 -31.67 -2.29 7.20
CA VAL A 55 -30.59 -3.22 7.54
C VAL A 55 -29.36 -2.36 7.82
N THR A 56 -29.20 -1.92 9.05
CA THR A 56 -27.91 -1.40 9.52
C THR A 56 -26.94 -2.57 9.54
N ALA A 57 -26.02 -2.60 8.57
CA ALA A 57 -24.91 -3.54 8.60
C ALA A 57 -24.13 -3.33 9.90
N GLU A 58 -23.98 -4.40 10.70
CA GLU A 58 -23.21 -4.37 11.94
C GLU A 58 -21.78 -3.93 11.60
N ARG A 59 -21.34 -2.79 12.14
CA ARG A 59 -19.99 -2.26 11.91
C ARG A 59 -18.97 -3.22 12.48
N LEU A 60 -17.93 -3.50 11.70
CA LEU A 60 -16.82 -4.31 12.16
C LEU A 60 -16.04 -3.57 13.27
N ARG A 61 -15.58 -4.33 14.26
CA ARG A 61 -14.71 -3.81 15.32
C ARG A 61 -13.43 -3.25 14.67
N GLY A 62 -13.11 -1.98 14.96
CA GLY A 62 -11.95 -1.30 14.38
C GLY A 62 -12.24 -0.43 13.16
N GLN A 63 -13.47 -0.38 12.68
CA GLN A 63 -13.90 0.59 11.68
C GLN A 63 -13.88 2.01 12.24
N LEU A 64 -13.34 2.95 11.45
CA LEU A 64 -13.23 4.34 11.90
C LEU A 64 -14.60 5.04 11.87
N ARG A 65 -14.83 5.86 12.87
CA ARG A 65 -15.93 6.84 12.89
C ARG A 65 -15.36 8.19 12.45
N VAL A 66 -15.49 8.46 11.17
CA VAL A 66 -15.07 9.73 10.58
C VAL A 66 -16.22 10.26 9.71
N GLU A 67 -16.26 11.56 9.54
CA GLU A 67 -17.29 12.24 8.76
C GLU A 67 -16.96 12.24 7.27
N GLN A 68 -15.67 12.05 6.95
CA GLN A 68 -15.20 11.96 5.58
C GLN A 68 -15.53 10.59 5.00
N ALA A 69 -16.17 10.58 3.85
CA ALA A 69 -16.41 9.34 3.11
C ALA A 69 -15.08 8.67 2.69
N PRO A 70 -14.97 7.34 2.77
CA PRO A 70 -13.81 6.63 2.26
C PRO A 70 -13.63 6.87 0.75
N VAL A 71 -12.40 7.11 0.34
CA VAL A 71 -12.01 7.15 -1.08
C VAL A 71 -12.15 5.76 -1.71
N LEU A 72 -11.86 4.73 -0.92
CA LEU A 72 -12.02 3.33 -1.29
C LEU A 72 -12.38 2.50 -0.06
N GLU A 73 -13.30 1.58 -0.23
CA GLU A 73 -13.66 0.59 0.78
C GLU A 73 -13.68 -0.80 0.14
N LEU A 74 -12.92 -1.74 0.70
CA LEU A 74 -12.82 -3.12 0.22
C LEU A 74 -13.26 -4.09 1.31
N ASN A 75 -14.24 -4.94 1.03
CA ASN A 75 -14.59 -6.06 1.89
C ASN A 75 -13.68 -7.27 1.62
N GLU A 76 -13.80 -8.33 2.42
CA GLU A 76 -12.98 -9.55 2.27
C GLU A 76 -12.99 -10.12 0.85
N GLN A 77 -14.15 -10.11 0.20
CA GLN A 77 -14.29 -10.65 -1.16
C GLN A 77 -13.64 -9.73 -2.21
N ASP A 78 -13.71 -8.41 -2.02
CA ASP A 78 -13.05 -7.44 -2.88
C ASP A 78 -11.51 -7.55 -2.74
N ILE A 79 -11.02 -7.77 -1.53
CA ILE A 79 -9.60 -7.98 -1.24
C ILE A 79 -9.07 -9.24 -1.94
N LEU A 80 -9.77 -10.36 -1.76
CA LEU A 80 -9.41 -11.62 -2.44
C LEU A 80 -9.51 -11.51 -3.95
N ALA A 81 -10.41 -10.66 -4.42
CA ALA A 81 -10.62 -10.40 -5.84
C ALA A 81 -9.44 -9.66 -6.50
N ILE A 82 -8.63 -8.92 -5.76
CA ILE A 82 -7.43 -8.26 -6.28
C ILE A 82 -6.34 -9.28 -6.66
N GLY A 83 -6.38 -10.48 -6.05
CA GLY A 83 -5.41 -11.55 -6.32
C GLY A 83 -4.00 -11.20 -5.84
N ALA A 84 -3.90 -10.31 -4.85
CA ALA A 84 -2.64 -10.01 -4.17
C ALA A 84 -2.19 -11.21 -3.34
N THR A 85 -0.89 -11.42 -3.23
CA THR A 85 -0.29 -12.49 -2.42
C THR A 85 0.07 -11.98 -1.03
N SER A 86 0.35 -10.68 -0.90
CA SER A 86 0.70 -10.00 0.34
C SER A 86 -0.10 -8.70 0.52
N VAL A 87 -0.07 -8.13 1.73
CA VAL A 87 -0.60 -6.77 1.96
C VAL A 87 0.20 -5.73 1.17
N ALA A 88 1.50 -5.93 0.97
CA ALA A 88 2.29 -5.04 0.12
C ALA A 88 1.75 -5.00 -1.30
N ASP A 89 1.45 -6.16 -1.91
CA ASP A 89 0.85 -6.28 -3.23
C ASP A 89 -0.56 -5.67 -3.28
N LEU A 90 -1.35 -5.88 -2.21
CA LEU A 90 -2.67 -5.27 -2.11
C LEU A 90 -2.58 -3.74 -2.14
N ILE A 91 -1.67 -3.14 -1.36
CA ILE A 91 -1.46 -1.69 -1.33
C ILE A 91 -0.89 -1.19 -2.66
N ALA A 92 0.05 -1.91 -3.27
CA ALA A 92 0.56 -1.59 -4.61
C ALA A 92 -0.56 -1.61 -5.65
N ALA A 93 -1.47 -2.57 -5.53
CA ALA A 93 -2.63 -2.69 -6.38
C ALA A 93 -3.59 -1.49 -6.29
N ILE A 94 -3.76 -0.93 -5.11
CA ILE A 94 -4.62 0.24 -4.86
C ILE A 94 -3.81 1.53 -4.67
N ALA A 95 -2.55 1.57 -5.14
CA ALA A 95 -1.66 2.71 -4.99
C ALA A 95 -2.25 4.06 -5.47
N PRO A 96 -3.04 4.13 -6.56
CA PRO A 96 -3.67 5.38 -6.98
C PRO A 96 -4.64 5.95 -5.94
N GLN A 97 -5.28 5.07 -5.17
CA GLN A 97 -6.22 5.45 -4.12
C GLN A 97 -5.52 5.66 -2.76
N THR A 98 -4.34 5.09 -2.53
CA THR A 98 -3.58 5.27 -1.29
C THR A 98 -2.58 6.42 -1.35
N GLY A 99 -2.12 6.81 -2.54
CA GLY A 99 -1.26 7.97 -2.76
C GLY A 99 -2.00 9.29 -2.49
N SER A 100 -1.29 10.29 -1.97
CA SER A 100 -1.87 11.62 -1.79
C SER A 100 -2.16 12.29 -3.14
N SER A 101 -3.34 12.85 -3.27
CA SER A 101 -3.73 13.62 -4.44
C SER A 101 -3.04 15.00 -4.51
N ARG A 102 -2.43 15.46 -3.43
CA ARG A 102 -1.82 16.82 -3.34
C ARG A 102 -0.54 16.98 -4.17
N GLY A 103 0.06 15.87 -4.67
CA GLY A 103 1.15 15.92 -5.66
C GLY A 103 2.51 16.41 -5.15
N ARG A 104 2.70 16.44 -3.85
CA ARG A 104 3.95 16.89 -3.23
C ARG A 104 4.89 15.75 -2.84
N GLY A 105 4.90 14.64 -3.60
CA GLY A 105 5.70 13.47 -3.23
C GLY A 105 5.33 12.96 -1.84
N GLY A 106 4.05 13.03 -1.48
CA GLY A 106 3.53 12.73 -0.17
C GLY A 106 4.08 11.42 0.35
N GLY A 107 4.52 11.41 1.59
CA GLY A 107 5.05 10.23 2.27
C GLY A 107 4.06 9.06 2.20
N GLN A 108 4.52 7.89 2.63
CA GLN A 108 3.68 6.70 2.78
C GLN A 108 2.36 7.04 3.47
N PRO A 109 1.23 6.43 3.09
CA PRO A 109 -0.03 6.60 3.81
C PRO A 109 0.12 6.32 5.30
N VAL A 110 -0.76 6.91 6.11
CA VAL A 110 -0.86 6.56 7.52
C VAL A 110 -1.58 5.22 7.63
N PHE A 111 -0.89 4.19 8.08
CA PHE A 111 -1.47 2.85 8.23
C PHE A 111 -2.04 2.64 9.63
N LEU A 112 -3.24 2.09 9.65
CA LEU A 112 -3.93 1.70 10.87
C LEU A 112 -4.29 0.21 10.82
N VAL A 113 -4.31 -0.42 11.97
CA VAL A 113 -4.80 -1.78 12.18
C VAL A 113 -5.93 -1.73 13.19
N ASN A 114 -7.12 -2.17 12.78
CA ASN A 114 -8.32 -2.12 13.62
C ASN A 114 -8.57 -0.73 14.22
N GLY A 115 -8.33 0.35 13.43
CA GLY A 115 -8.49 1.74 13.85
C GLY A 115 -7.39 2.29 14.73
N ILE A 116 -6.34 1.52 15.00
CA ILE A 116 -5.18 1.90 15.83
C ILE A 116 -3.98 2.16 14.93
N ARG A 117 -3.31 3.28 15.12
CA ARG A 117 -2.07 3.60 14.42
C ARG A 117 -0.99 2.56 14.75
N ILE A 118 -0.28 2.10 13.71
CA ILE A 118 0.91 1.25 13.83
C ILE A 118 2.18 2.08 13.69
N GLY A 119 3.29 1.59 14.23
CA GLY A 119 4.58 2.27 14.15
C GLY A 119 5.13 2.29 12.73
N SER A 120 5.05 1.17 12.01
CA SER A 120 5.59 1.04 10.64
C SER A 120 4.72 0.15 9.77
N PHE A 121 4.64 0.46 8.46
CA PHE A 121 3.98 -0.41 7.47
C PHE A 121 4.66 -1.78 7.34
N ARG A 122 5.96 -1.88 7.66
CA ARG A 122 6.69 -3.15 7.72
C ARG A 122 6.02 -4.20 8.61
N GLU A 123 5.25 -3.76 9.64
CA GLU A 123 4.46 -4.62 10.51
C GLU A 123 3.42 -5.46 9.76
N LEU A 124 2.87 -4.96 8.64
CA LEU A 124 1.78 -5.57 7.89
C LEU A 124 2.17 -6.05 6.50
N ARG A 125 3.29 -5.59 5.98
CA ARG A 125 3.70 -5.77 4.58
C ARG A 125 3.54 -7.21 4.09
N SER A 126 4.00 -8.18 4.90
CA SER A 126 4.01 -9.60 4.59
C SER A 126 2.75 -10.38 5.01
N TYR A 127 1.71 -9.67 5.50
CA TYR A 127 0.48 -10.39 5.89
C TYR A 127 -0.23 -10.92 4.65
N PRO A 128 -0.75 -12.16 4.70
CA PRO A 128 -1.62 -12.65 3.65
C PRO A 128 -2.93 -11.87 3.62
N PRO A 129 -3.41 -11.44 2.42
CA PRO A 129 -4.66 -10.70 2.28
C PRO A 129 -5.88 -11.40 2.89
N GLU A 130 -5.84 -12.73 2.96
CA GLU A 130 -6.86 -13.56 3.58
C GLU A 130 -7.02 -13.31 5.09
N SER A 131 -6.04 -12.67 5.74
CA SER A 131 -6.10 -12.27 7.15
C SER A 131 -6.93 -11.01 7.38
N ILE A 132 -7.27 -10.28 6.31
CA ILE A 132 -7.97 -9.00 6.37
C ILE A 132 -9.48 -9.23 6.16
N ALA A 133 -10.30 -8.59 6.98
CA ALA A 133 -11.75 -8.57 6.83
C ALA A 133 -12.24 -7.38 6.00
N LYS A 134 -11.52 -6.22 6.07
CA LYS A 134 -11.90 -4.98 5.40
C LYS A 134 -10.71 -4.03 5.28
N VAL A 135 -10.65 -3.27 4.19
CA VAL A 135 -9.74 -2.13 4.01
C VAL A 135 -10.55 -0.87 3.77
N GLU A 136 -10.19 0.22 4.44
CA GLU A 136 -10.75 1.55 4.27
C GLU A 136 -9.62 2.51 3.91
N VAL A 137 -9.72 3.17 2.76
CA VAL A 137 -8.82 4.26 2.36
C VAL A 137 -9.56 5.57 2.54
N LEU A 138 -9.05 6.41 3.43
CA LEU A 138 -9.67 7.65 3.83
C LEU A 138 -8.86 8.86 3.32
N PRO A 139 -9.52 10.00 3.06
CA PRO A 139 -8.85 11.19 2.55
C PRO A 139 -7.83 11.78 3.52
N GLU A 140 -6.97 12.65 3.02
CA GLU A 140 -5.80 13.19 3.70
C GLU A 140 -6.14 13.95 5.00
N GLU A 141 -7.32 14.53 5.08
CA GLU A 141 -7.80 15.27 6.26
C GLU A 141 -7.97 14.36 7.49
N VAL A 142 -8.21 13.07 7.27
CA VAL A 142 -8.31 12.09 8.36
C VAL A 142 -6.96 11.84 9.03
N ALA A 143 -5.84 12.05 8.30
CA ALA A 143 -4.50 11.89 8.87
C ALA A 143 -4.26 12.82 10.08
N GLN A 144 -4.86 14.00 10.06
CA GLN A 144 -4.76 14.96 11.18
C GLN A 144 -5.35 14.39 12.48
N LYS A 145 -6.38 13.54 12.40
CA LYS A 145 -6.92 12.84 13.58
C LYS A 145 -5.92 11.85 14.22
N PHE A 146 -4.81 11.55 13.54
CA PHE A 146 -3.75 10.66 14.01
C PHE A 146 -2.43 11.42 14.26
N GLY A 147 -2.46 12.77 14.24
CA GLY A 147 -1.31 13.62 14.47
C GLY A 147 -0.35 13.70 13.29
N PHE A 148 -0.86 13.58 12.07
CA PHE A 148 -0.09 13.77 10.84
C PHE A 148 -0.62 14.96 10.03
N PRO A 149 0.23 15.63 9.24
CA PRO A 149 -0.24 16.67 8.34
C PRO A 149 -1.18 16.07 7.27
N PRO A 150 -2.08 16.88 6.68
CA PRO A 150 -3.06 16.43 5.70
C PRO A 150 -2.45 16.30 4.29
N ASP A 151 -1.25 15.72 4.19
CA ASP A 151 -0.49 15.49 2.97
C ASP A 151 -0.41 14.00 2.59
N ARG A 152 -1.03 13.12 3.38
CA ARG A 152 -1.05 11.67 3.19
C ARG A 152 -2.41 11.09 3.53
N ARG A 153 -2.83 10.06 2.78
CA ARG A 153 -4.08 9.33 3.04
C ARG A 153 -3.94 8.38 4.23
N VAL A 154 -5.08 7.95 4.77
CA VAL A 154 -5.12 6.97 5.85
C VAL A 154 -5.65 5.65 5.31
N VAL A 155 -4.94 4.56 5.56
CA VAL A 155 -5.34 3.21 5.19
C VAL A 155 -5.59 2.41 6.46
N ASN A 156 -6.85 2.10 6.75
CA ASN A 156 -7.25 1.28 7.89
C ASN A 156 -7.51 -0.16 7.45
N MET A 157 -6.74 -1.09 8.00
CA MET A 157 -6.89 -2.52 7.74
C MET A 157 -7.54 -3.18 8.96
N ILE A 158 -8.71 -3.76 8.75
CA ILE A 158 -9.44 -4.49 9.78
C ILE A 158 -9.11 -5.97 9.60
N LEU A 159 -8.44 -6.54 10.60
CA LEU A 159 -8.03 -7.93 10.60
C LEU A 159 -9.16 -8.84 11.10
N LYS A 160 -9.10 -10.11 10.71
CA LYS A 160 -9.94 -11.17 11.27
C LYS A 160 -9.56 -11.43 12.73
N ASP A 161 -10.54 -11.77 13.57
CA ASP A 161 -10.31 -12.02 15.00
C ASP A 161 -9.47 -13.30 15.27
N ASN A 162 -9.61 -14.31 14.40
CA ASN A 162 -8.89 -15.55 14.45
C ASN A 162 -8.40 -15.94 13.06
N TYR A 163 -7.08 -16.05 12.90
CA TYR A 163 -6.44 -16.44 11.65
C TYR A 163 -5.07 -17.09 11.94
N SER A 164 -4.70 -18.12 11.19
CA SER A 164 -3.37 -18.72 11.27
C SER A 164 -2.97 -19.27 9.91
N SER A 165 -1.79 -18.89 9.45
CA SER A 165 -1.20 -19.41 8.22
C SER A 165 0.30 -19.61 8.37
N ARG A 166 0.82 -20.54 7.60
CA ARG A 166 2.24 -20.69 7.24
C ARG A 166 2.29 -20.71 5.74
N GLU A 167 3.16 -19.92 5.17
CA GLU A 167 3.18 -19.67 3.75
C GLU A 167 4.59 -19.73 3.20
N ILE A 168 4.73 -20.33 2.04
CA ILE A 168 5.93 -20.27 1.21
C ILE A 168 5.50 -19.71 -0.12
N GLU A 169 6.22 -18.71 -0.59
CA GLU A 169 6.04 -18.08 -1.91
C GLU A 169 7.36 -18.12 -2.66
N LEU A 170 7.28 -18.44 -3.94
CA LEU A 170 8.39 -18.49 -4.88
C LEU A 170 7.99 -17.72 -6.12
N GLU A 171 8.71 -16.64 -6.40
CA GLU A 171 8.48 -15.80 -7.56
C GLU A 171 9.69 -15.88 -8.51
N PHE A 172 9.41 -16.01 -9.80
CA PHE A 172 10.40 -16.01 -10.88
C PHE A 172 9.93 -15.09 -11.98
N GLU A 173 10.76 -14.13 -12.33
CA GLU A 173 10.43 -13.10 -13.29
C GLU A 173 11.59 -12.80 -14.23
N GLY A 174 11.27 -12.32 -15.44
CA GLY A 174 12.27 -11.85 -16.38
C GLY A 174 11.65 -11.26 -17.64
N PRO A 175 12.42 -10.49 -18.44
CA PRO A 175 11.97 -9.99 -19.71
C PRO A 175 11.87 -11.11 -20.75
N ASP A 176 10.94 -11.01 -21.68
CA ASP A 176 10.78 -11.97 -22.79
C ASP A 176 11.99 -12.00 -23.71
N ARG A 177 12.79 -10.93 -23.71
CA ARG A 177 14.05 -10.80 -24.44
C ARG A 177 15.24 -11.54 -23.77
N GLY A 178 15.05 -12.08 -22.55
CA GLY A 178 16.12 -12.73 -21.78
C GLY A 178 17.21 -11.77 -21.26
N GLY A 179 18.37 -12.32 -20.93
CA GLY A 179 19.54 -11.60 -20.43
C GLY A 179 19.50 -11.24 -18.93
N TYR A 180 18.33 -11.34 -18.30
CA TYR A 180 18.07 -10.90 -16.93
C TYR A 180 17.00 -11.78 -16.29
N PHE A 181 17.13 -12.06 -15.01
CA PHE A 181 16.08 -12.70 -14.22
C PHE A 181 16.05 -12.14 -12.81
N ARG A 182 14.87 -12.20 -12.21
CA ARG A 182 14.65 -11.98 -10.77
C ARG A 182 14.01 -13.22 -10.19
N ASN A 183 14.47 -13.63 -9.04
CA ASN A 183 13.79 -14.61 -8.21
C ASN A 183 13.61 -14.08 -6.80
N GLU A 184 12.50 -14.45 -6.16
CA GLU A 184 12.20 -14.10 -4.79
C GLU A 184 11.63 -15.32 -4.06
N GLN A 185 12.06 -15.51 -2.82
CA GLN A 185 11.65 -16.59 -1.95
C GLN A 185 11.20 -15.98 -0.63
N GLN A 186 9.96 -16.26 -0.25
CA GLN A 186 9.39 -15.73 0.96
C GLN A 186 8.83 -16.85 1.85
N PHE A 187 9.07 -16.75 3.13
CA PHE A 187 8.43 -17.56 4.16
C PHE A 187 7.71 -16.65 5.14
N THR A 188 6.40 -16.87 5.33
CA THR A 188 5.58 -16.11 6.27
C THR A 188 4.87 -17.03 7.25
N LEU A 189 4.94 -16.69 8.54
CA LEU A 189 4.15 -17.28 9.60
C LEU A 189 3.29 -16.19 10.23
N LEU A 190 1.96 -16.32 10.16
CA LEU A 190 1.03 -15.41 10.81
C LEU A 190 0.09 -16.18 11.74
N ARG A 191 -0.07 -15.69 12.95
CA ARG A 191 -1.05 -16.20 13.92
C ARG A 191 -1.76 -15.03 14.59
N ILE A 192 -3.09 -14.98 14.44
CA ILE A 192 -3.98 -14.04 15.12
C ILE A 192 -4.93 -14.86 16.00
N LYS A 193 -4.92 -14.64 17.31
CA LYS A 193 -5.77 -15.35 18.24
C LYS A 193 -5.89 -14.60 19.58
N ASP A 194 -7.09 -14.59 20.16
CA ASP A 194 -7.36 -14.04 21.49
C ASP A 194 -6.82 -12.61 21.70
N GLY A 195 -7.01 -11.73 20.69
CA GLY A 195 -6.51 -10.36 20.68
C GLY A 195 -4.99 -10.22 20.56
N GLY A 196 -4.26 -11.35 20.35
CA GLY A 196 -2.83 -11.36 20.06
C GLY A 196 -2.56 -11.64 18.60
N ARG A 197 -1.43 -11.14 18.09
CA ARG A 197 -0.90 -11.48 16.77
C ARG A 197 0.61 -11.66 16.83
N LEU A 198 1.10 -12.63 16.07
CA LEU A 198 2.52 -12.88 15.83
C LEU A 198 2.71 -13.10 14.34
N ASN A 199 3.63 -12.36 13.75
CA ASN A 199 4.07 -12.55 12.37
C ASN A 199 5.59 -12.68 12.36
N VAL A 200 6.09 -13.62 11.56
CA VAL A 200 7.51 -13.73 11.22
C VAL A 200 7.59 -13.88 9.70
N ASN A 201 8.40 -13.05 9.08
CA ASN A 201 8.66 -13.08 7.64
C ASN A 201 10.16 -13.19 7.39
N LEU A 202 10.54 -14.03 6.45
CA LEU A 202 11.89 -14.14 5.89
C LEU A 202 11.77 -14.04 4.38
N GLU A 203 12.49 -13.13 3.77
CA GLU A 203 12.47 -12.86 2.33
C GLU A 203 13.90 -12.82 1.81
N ALA A 204 14.15 -13.42 0.67
CA ALA A 204 15.40 -13.34 -0.06
C ALA A 204 15.09 -13.13 -1.54
N SER A 205 15.69 -12.12 -2.15
CA SER A 205 15.59 -11.87 -3.58
C SER A 205 16.97 -11.73 -4.22
N ASP A 206 17.07 -12.14 -5.48
CA ASP A 206 18.27 -12.12 -6.27
C ASP A 206 17.93 -11.64 -7.68
N ILE A 207 18.68 -10.67 -8.18
CA ILE A 207 18.49 -10.03 -9.49
C ILE A 207 19.81 -10.12 -10.23
N SER A 208 19.83 -10.78 -11.41
CA SER A 208 21.03 -10.83 -12.24
C SER A 208 21.24 -9.53 -13.01
N SER A 209 22.47 -9.20 -13.33
CA SER A 209 22.78 -8.02 -14.15
C SER A 209 22.22 -8.14 -15.56
N LEU A 210 21.96 -7.00 -16.19
CA LEU A 210 21.68 -6.85 -17.60
C LEU A 210 22.62 -5.81 -18.19
N THR A 211 23.34 -6.15 -19.25
CA THR A 211 24.33 -5.25 -19.86
C THR A 211 23.82 -4.61 -21.16
N GLU A 212 24.49 -3.53 -21.62
CA GLU A 212 24.17 -2.87 -22.88
C GLU A 212 24.34 -3.79 -24.09
N SER A 213 25.30 -4.71 -24.05
CA SER A 213 25.55 -5.69 -25.12
C SER A 213 24.41 -6.71 -25.32
N GLU A 214 23.57 -6.93 -24.28
CA GLU A 214 22.41 -7.82 -24.33
C GLU A 214 21.17 -7.12 -24.87
N ARG A 215 21.31 -5.84 -25.20
CA ARG A 215 20.32 -5.00 -25.86
C ARG A 215 21.00 -4.37 -27.08
N ASP A 216 20.28 -4.15 -28.13
CA ASP A 216 20.80 -3.53 -29.35
C ASP A 216 20.99 -2.01 -29.15
N ILE A 217 21.82 -1.63 -28.16
CA ILE A 217 22.10 -0.22 -27.86
C ILE A 217 23.13 0.32 -28.83
N ILE A 218 22.75 1.36 -29.58
CA ILE A 218 23.68 2.10 -30.43
C ILE A 218 24.59 2.90 -29.52
N GLN A 219 25.89 2.65 -29.63
CA GLN A 219 26.89 3.28 -28.76
C GLN A 219 27.11 4.75 -29.12
N THR A 220 27.41 5.55 -28.11
CA THR A 220 27.74 6.99 -28.31
C THR A 220 29.03 7.11 -29.15
N PRO A 221 29.09 8.02 -30.14
CA PRO A 221 30.28 8.28 -30.87
C PRO A 221 31.49 8.53 -29.95
N GLY A 222 32.62 7.92 -30.22
CA GLY A 222 33.82 8.04 -29.40
C GLY A 222 33.79 7.26 -28.08
N SER A 223 32.81 6.35 -27.88
CA SER A 223 32.76 5.45 -26.71
C SER A 223 33.20 4.02 -27.05
N MET A 224 33.26 3.66 -28.33
CA MET A 224 33.77 2.37 -28.81
C MET A 224 35.22 2.49 -29.23
N PRO A 225 36.07 1.46 -28.98
CA PRO A 225 37.44 1.48 -29.40
C PRO A 225 37.57 1.52 -30.93
N ASP A 226 38.57 2.26 -31.41
CA ASP A 226 38.86 2.32 -32.83
C ASP A 226 39.63 1.05 -33.32
N ILE A 227 40.15 0.28 -32.40
CA ILE A 227 40.88 -0.97 -32.70
C ILE A 227 40.01 -2.17 -32.40
N SER A 228 39.76 -3.00 -33.40
CA SER A 228 38.87 -4.16 -33.31
C SER A 228 39.32 -5.28 -32.36
N GLY A 229 40.57 -5.23 -31.88
CA GLY A 229 41.13 -6.15 -30.89
C GLY A 229 40.94 -5.72 -29.45
N ASP A 230 40.53 -4.50 -29.22
CA ASP A 230 40.26 -4.00 -27.89
C ASP A 230 38.91 -4.51 -27.38
N PRO A 231 38.72 -4.67 -26.05
CA PRO A 231 37.47 -5.19 -25.50
C PRO A 231 36.31 -4.20 -25.69
N ASP A 232 35.12 -4.75 -25.98
CA ASP A 232 33.87 -3.99 -26.15
C ASP A 232 33.35 -3.50 -24.78
N PRO A 233 33.28 -2.18 -24.53
CA PRO A 233 32.81 -1.64 -23.26
C PRO A 233 31.33 -1.89 -23.00
N ALA A 234 30.51 -2.19 -24.01
CA ALA A 234 29.08 -2.48 -23.83
C ALA A 234 28.83 -3.77 -23.02
N LEU A 235 29.79 -4.70 -23.02
CA LEU A 235 29.76 -5.91 -22.19
C LEU A 235 29.91 -5.60 -20.70
N TYR A 236 30.45 -4.44 -20.37
CA TYR A 236 30.84 -4.02 -19.02
C TYR A 236 30.07 -2.76 -18.55
N ARG A 237 28.94 -2.45 -19.17
CA ARG A 237 28.01 -1.41 -18.71
C ARG A 237 26.68 -2.01 -18.40
N SER A 238 26.26 -1.93 -17.12
CA SER A 238 24.98 -2.45 -16.66
C SER A 238 23.82 -1.51 -17.01
N LEU A 239 22.78 -2.06 -17.61
CA LEU A 239 21.45 -1.45 -17.70
C LEU A 239 20.61 -1.75 -16.45
N VAL A 240 20.85 -2.94 -15.85
CA VAL A 240 20.33 -3.37 -14.56
C VAL A 240 21.48 -3.91 -13.74
N ALA A 241 21.64 -3.44 -12.51
CA ALA A 241 22.67 -3.92 -11.61
C ALA A 241 22.36 -5.35 -11.12
N ASP A 242 23.41 -6.16 -10.89
CA ASP A 242 23.28 -7.37 -10.06
C ASP A 242 22.94 -6.96 -8.63
N SER A 243 21.95 -7.60 -8.00
CA SER A 243 21.62 -7.26 -6.63
C SER A 243 21.04 -8.44 -5.85
N ARG A 244 21.31 -8.44 -4.55
CA ARG A 244 20.78 -9.40 -3.60
C ARG A 244 20.19 -8.67 -2.39
N ASN A 245 18.97 -9.02 -2.00
CA ASN A 245 18.32 -8.52 -0.79
C ASN A 245 17.97 -9.69 0.13
N ILE A 246 18.14 -9.49 1.43
CA ILE A 246 17.68 -10.42 2.48
C ILE A 246 16.98 -9.58 3.55
N GLU A 247 15.70 -9.88 3.80
CA GLU A 247 14.92 -9.24 4.86
C GLU A 247 14.41 -10.27 5.88
N ALA A 248 14.52 -9.93 7.16
CA ALA A 248 13.94 -10.68 8.27
C ALA A 248 13.08 -9.75 9.13
N THR A 249 11.80 -10.03 9.26
CA THR A 249 10.84 -9.22 10.02
C THR A 249 10.14 -10.06 11.09
N ALA A 250 10.02 -9.52 12.30
CA ALA A 250 9.26 -10.11 13.39
C ALA A 250 8.32 -9.08 14.02
N ASN A 251 7.03 -9.42 14.12
CA ASN A 251 5.98 -8.56 14.66
C ASN A 251 5.23 -9.29 15.78
N TRP A 252 5.02 -8.61 16.89
CA TRP A 252 4.20 -9.09 17.97
C TRP A 252 3.25 -7.99 18.46
N ALA A 253 1.98 -8.34 18.65
CA ALA A 253 1.02 -7.40 19.24
C ALA A 253 0.05 -8.14 20.18
N LYS A 254 -0.46 -7.41 21.18
CA LYS A 254 -1.44 -7.90 22.13
C LYS A 254 -2.42 -6.79 22.51
N ALA A 255 -3.71 -7.10 22.43
CA ALA A 255 -4.79 -6.30 23.00
C ALA A 255 -5.20 -6.90 24.36
N PHE A 256 -5.35 -6.04 25.37
CA PHE A 256 -5.81 -6.37 26.71
C PHE A 256 -7.26 -5.95 26.83
N ILE A 257 -8.17 -6.91 26.74
CA ILE A 257 -9.63 -6.68 26.64
C ILE A 257 -10.16 -5.92 27.85
N ASP A 258 -9.70 -6.28 29.06
CA ASP A 258 -10.19 -5.70 30.31
C ASP A 258 -9.88 -4.19 30.45
N SER A 259 -8.72 -3.76 29.99
CA SER A 259 -8.27 -2.35 30.05
C SER A 259 -8.53 -1.59 28.75
N GLY A 260 -8.91 -2.26 27.66
CA GLY A 260 -8.99 -1.69 26.33
C GLY A 260 -7.63 -1.25 25.75
N SER A 261 -6.51 -1.55 26.46
CA SER A 261 -5.18 -1.16 25.99
C SER A 261 -4.61 -2.16 24.99
N SER A 262 -3.65 -1.72 24.20
CA SER A 262 -2.90 -2.58 23.29
C SER A 262 -1.44 -2.17 23.19
N ILE A 263 -0.61 -3.16 22.87
CA ILE A 263 0.82 -2.97 22.56
C ILE A 263 1.16 -3.69 21.27
N SER A 264 1.96 -3.07 20.42
CA SER A 264 2.61 -3.74 19.29
C SER A 264 4.10 -3.44 19.25
N LEU A 265 4.89 -4.41 18.81
CA LEU A 265 6.34 -4.34 18.65
C LEU A 265 6.70 -4.93 17.30
N ASN A 266 7.60 -4.27 16.59
CA ASN A 266 8.15 -4.69 15.31
C ASN A 266 9.68 -4.62 15.36
N ALA A 267 10.35 -5.55 14.68
CA ALA A 267 11.77 -5.49 14.40
C ALA A 267 12.04 -6.04 12.99
N THR A 268 12.85 -5.33 12.21
CA THR A 268 13.25 -5.72 10.85
C THR A 268 14.75 -5.55 10.71
N TYR A 269 15.39 -6.53 10.09
CA TYR A 269 16.75 -6.43 9.58
C TYR A 269 16.72 -6.66 8.07
N GLU A 270 17.43 -5.82 7.33
CA GLU A 270 17.50 -5.85 5.87
C GLU A 270 18.96 -5.66 5.45
N ARG A 271 19.42 -6.49 4.52
CA ARG A 271 20.70 -6.40 3.85
C ARG A 271 20.52 -6.33 2.35
N ASP A 272 21.05 -5.26 1.75
CA ASP A 272 21.10 -5.05 0.30
C ASP A 272 22.54 -5.03 -0.16
N ASP A 273 22.89 -5.88 -1.12
CA ASP A 273 24.17 -5.85 -1.83
C ASP A 273 23.89 -5.62 -3.32
N SER A 274 24.63 -4.70 -3.98
CA SER A 274 24.48 -4.45 -5.41
C SER A 274 25.82 -4.20 -6.10
N LEU A 275 25.92 -4.64 -7.34
CA LEU A 275 27.07 -4.47 -8.23
C LEU A 275 26.61 -3.86 -9.54
N ASN A 276 27.11 -2.69 -9.87
CA ASN A 276 26.87 -2.00 -11.13
C ASN A 276 28.15 -1.89 -11.92
N LEU A 277 28.18 -2.35 -13.17
CA LEU A 277 29.30 -2.21 -14.08
C LEU A 277 29.22 -0.85 -14.78
N SER A 278 30.30 -0.06 -14.71
CA SER A 278 30.41 1.31 -15.22
C SER A 278 31.23 1.42 -16.51
N GLY A 279 31.61 0.30 -17.12
CA GLY A 279 32.37 0.23 -18.36
C GLY A 279 33.83 -0.12 -18.15
N LEU A 280 34.68 0.20 -19.14
CA LEU A 280 36.11 -0.05 -19.16
C LEU A 280 36.89 1.23 -19.06
N ASN A 281 38.16 1.11 -18.73
CA ASN A 281 39.15 2.18 -18.87
C ASN A 281 39.37 2.52 -20.34
N THR A 282 39.53 3.81 -20.65
CA THR A 282 39.72 4.33 -22.01
C THR A 282 40.92 5.25 -22.05
N VAL A 283 41.59 5.29 -23.19
CA VAL A 283 42.69 6.24 -23.47
C VAL A 283 42.65 6.64 -24.94
N ILE A 284 42.93 7.90 -25.24
CA ILE A 284 43.13 8.38 -26.61
C ILE A 284 44.62 8.49 -26.85
N LEU A 285 45.16 7.64 -27.74
CA LEU A 285 46.57 7.62 -28.10
C LEU A 285 46.79 8.40 -29.38
N ARG A 286 47.91 9.15 -29.43
CA ARG A 286 48.32 9.93 -30.60
C ARG A 286 49.82 9.79 -30.76
N ASP A 287 50.30 9.60 -31.97
CA ASP A 287 51.70 9.65 -32.36
C ASP A 287 52.14 11.08 -32.78
N ASP A 288 51.19 11.92 -33.18
CA ASP A 288 51.38 13.35 -33.46
C ASP A 288 50.27 14.16 -32.75
N PRO A 289 50.58 15.20 -31.96
CA PRO A 289 49.63 16.05 -31.30
C PRO A 289 48.60 16.75 -32.25
N LEU A 290 48.96 16.88 -33.52
CA LEU A 290 48.13 17.56 -34.53
C LEU A 290 47.20 16.61 -35.28
N LEU A 291 47.34 15.29 -35.09
CA LEU A 291 46.49 14.28 -35.73
C LEU A 291 45.34 13.82 -34.82
N PRO A 292 44.25 13.31 -35.38
CA PRO A 292 43.20 12.63 -34.61
C PRO A 292 43.81 11.48 -33.78
N GLY A 293 43.33 11.32 -32.57
CA GLY A 293 43.78 10.20 -31.72
C GLY A 293 42.99 8.93 -32.00
N VAL A 294 43.55 7.78 -31.56
CA VAL A 294 42.94 6.46 -31.58
C VAL A 294 42.39 6.17 -30.20
N LEU A 295 41.11 5.94 -30.08
CA LEU A 295 40.47 5.54 -28.83
C LEU A 295 40.70 4.06 -28.57
N ARG A 296 41.29 3.73 -27.45
CA ARG A 296 41.56 2.38 -26.98
C ARG A 296 40.78 2.09 -25.72
N THR A 297 40.34 0.86 -25.55
CA THR A 297 39.72 0.34 -24.33
C THR A 297 40.54 -0.81 -23.76
N PHE A 298 40.62 -0.90 -22.42
CA PHE A 298 41.40 -1.92 -21.72
C PHE A 298 40.85 -2.20 -20.32
N GLY A 299 41.40 -3.24 -19.65
CA GLY A 299 40.99 -3.60 -18.29
C GLY A 299 39.75 -4.51 -18.27
N ALA A 300 39.56 -5.39 -19.28
CA ALA A 300 38.41 -6.34 -19.30
C ALA A 300 38.45 -7.32 -18.12
N ASP A 301 39.63 -7.62 -17.57
CA ASP A 301 39.77 -8.48 -16.39
C ASP A 301 39.43 -7.75 -15.06
N ASN A 302 39.37 -6.44 -15.10
CA ASN A 302 39.03 -5.58 -13.97
C ASN A 302 38.23 -4.36 -14.48
N PRO A 303 36.95 -4.55 -14.84
CA PRO A 303 36.07 -3.47 -15.32
C PRO A 303 35.81 -2.45 -14.21
N LEU A 304 35.40 -1.25 -14.59
CA LEU A 304 35.03 -0.23 -13.63
C LEU A 304 33.69 -0.61 -12.97
N GLU A 305 33.72 -0.73 -11.64
CA GLU A 305 32.56 -1.18 -10.85
C GLU A 305 32.13 -0.14 -9.82
N VAL A 306 30.86 -0.20 -9.45
CA VAL A 306 30.28 0.44 -8.26
C VAL A 306 29.62 -0.65 -7.44
N ARG A 307 30.19 -0.93 -6.27
CA ARG A 307 29.65 -1.92 -5.31
C ARG A 307 29.02 -1.19 -4.14
N THR A 308 27.76 -1.51 -3.83
CA THR A 308 27.08 -0.93 -2.69
C THR A 308 26.59 -2.04 -1.76
N ALA A 309 26.89 -1.90 -0.48
CA ALA A 309 26.39 -2.76 0.58
C ALA A 309 25.67 -1.91 1.62
N SER A 310 24.45 -2.29 1.98
CA SER A 310 23.63 -1.56 2.95
C SER A 310 23.04 -2.51 3.98
N ASP A 311 23.29 -2.23 5.26
CA ASP A 311 22.69 -2.92 6.40
C ASP A 311 21.70 -1.97 7.08
N THR A 312 20.45 -2.39 7.24
CA THR A 312 19.42 -1.61 7.92
C THR A 312 18.78 -2.42 9.04
N PHE A 313 18.83 -1.90 10.26
CA PHE A 313 18.04 -2.40 11.38
C PHE A 313 16.98 -1.38 11.74
N SER A 314 15.74 -1.80 11.89
CA SER A 314 14.65 -0.95 12.36
C SER A 314 13.82 -1.65 13.42
N SER A 315 13.28 -0.87 14.36
CA SER A 315 12.33 -1.35 15.36
C SER A 315 11.26 -0.30 15.63
N ALA A 316 10.03 -0.73 15.85
CA ALA A 316 8.92 0.15 16.17
C ALA A 316 8.09 -0.42 17.32
N GLY A 317 7.54 0.47 18.13
CA GLY A 317 6.63 0.11 19.21
C GLY A 317 5.44 1.06 19.27
N THR A 318 4.25 0.52 19.52
CA THR A 318 3.02 1.32 19.73
C THR A 318 2.33 0.84 20.99
N TYR A 319 1.96 1.77 21.85
CA TYR A 319 1.11 1.55 23.01
C TYR A 319 -0.14 2.42 22.92
N THR A 320 -1.30 1.81 23.10
CA THR A 320 -2.59 2.53 23.07
C THR A 320 -3.41 2.20 24.30
N ARG A 321 -4.06 3.24 24.89
CA ARG A 321 -4.92 3.10 26.08
C ARG A 321 -6.08 4.10 26.03
N PRO A 322 -7.34 3.67 26.32
CA PRO A 322 -8.43 4.62 26.55
C PRO A 322 -8.23 5.39 27.85
N LEU A 323 -8.49 6.70 27.84
CA LEU A 323 -8.43 7.63 28.98
C LEU A 323 -9.73 8.47 29.01
N GLY A 324 -10.81 7.95 29.60
CA GLY A 324 -12.13 8.57 29.55
C GLY A 324 -12.61 8.69 28.09
N ASP A 325 -12.98 9.90 27.67
CA ASP A 325 -13.45 10.19 26.31
C ASP A 325 -12.30 10.29 25.29
N PHE A 326 -11.07 10.06 25.73
CA PHE A 326 -9.89 10.11 24.89
C PHE A 326 -9.23 8.75 24.73
N GLN A 327 -8.55 8.58 23.59
CA GLN A 327 -7.62 7.49 23.33
C GLN A 327 -6.20 8.07 23.32
N PHE A 328 -5.38 7.58 24.22
CA PHE A 328 -3.94 7.87 24.24
C PHE A 328 -3.20 6.85 23.38
N THR A 329 -2.27 7.33 22.55
CA THR A 329 -1.37 6.49 21.74
C THR A 329 0.04 7.04 21.86
N ALA A 330 0.99 6.18 22.22
CA ALA A 330 2.42 6.46 22.18
C ALA A 330 3.06 5.57 21.12
N THR A 331 3.85 6.13 20.21
CA THR A 331 4.65 5.40 19.22
C THR A 331 6.10 5.78 19.36
N SER A 332 6.98 4.82 19.17
CA SER A 332 8.43 4.99 19.13
C SER A 332 8.98 4.18 17.98
N ASP A 333 9.74 4.82 17.10
CA ASP A 333 10.40 4.22 15.95
C ASP A 333 11.90 4.48 16.04
N PHE A 334 12.69 3.47 15.74
CA PHE A 334 14.14 3.54 15.66
C PHE A 334 14.62 2.87 14.38
N SER A 335 15.57 3.50 13.68
CA SER A 335 16.23 2.94 12.52
C SER A 335 17.72 3.30 12.52
N LEU A 336 18.54 2.31 12.20
CA LEU A 336 19.97 2.45 11.93
C LEU A 336 20.25 1.86 10.56
N SER A 337 20.78 2.66 9.64
CA SER A 337 21.20 2.22 8.32
C SER A 337 22.66 2.60 8.10
N GLU A 338 23.45 1.62 7.67
CA GLU A 338 24.87 1.79 7.30
C GLU A 338 25.01 1.37 5.83
N THR A 339 25.50 2.26 5.00
CA THR A 339 25.72 2.03 3.58
C THR A 339 27.17 2.32 3.25
N GLU A 340 27.85 1.39 2.58
CA GLU A 340 29.18 1.55 2.03
C GLU A 340 29.10 1.38 0.52
N THR A 341 29.71 2.29 -0.22
CA THR A 341 29.81 2.26 -1.67
C THR A 341 31.27 2.37 -2.06
N GLU A 342 31.77 1.33 -2.73
CA GLU A 342 33.06 1.32 -3.38
C GLU A 342 32.89 1.73 -4.84
N ILE A 343 33.73 2.67 -5.32
CA ILE A 343 33.66 3.25 -6.66
C ILE A 343 35.03 3.20 -7.28
N ASP A 344 35.21 2.40 -8.31
CA ASP A 344 36.47 2.23 -8.98
C ASP A 344 36.95 3.55 -9.60
N ARG A 345 38.28 3.77 -9.50
CA ARG A 345 38.95 4.89 -10.13
C ARG A 345 39.39 4.52 -11.52
N ARG A 346 39.34 5.49 -12.44
CA ARG A 346 39.94 5.34 -13.76
C ARG A 346 41.46 5.19 -13.63
N ALA A 347 42.04 4.29 -14.43
CA ALA A 347 43.46 4.09 -14.52
C ALA A 347 44.21 5.36 -14.98
N ASP A 348 45.38 5.60 -14.44
CA ASP A 348 46.25 6.67 -14.92
C ASP A 348 46.88 6.27 -16.27
N THR A 349 46.49 6.98 -17.30
CA THR A 349 46.88 6.72 -18.69
C THR A 349 48.00 7.66 -19.20
N GLN A 350 48.56 8.56 -18.36
CA GLN A 350 49.54 9.54 -18.77
C GLN A 350 50.80 8.89 -19.36
N ALA A 351 51.24 7.76 -18.79
CA ALA A 351 52.38 7.01 -19.29
C ALA A 351 52.15 6.44 -20.70
N LEU A 352 50.92 5.96 -20.97
CA LEU A 352 50.55 5.47 -22.30
C LEU A 352 50.53 6.59 -23.33
N VAL A 353 49.95 7.75 -22.98
CA VAL A 353 49.90 8.93 -23.83
C VAL A 353 51.32 9.42 -24.14
N ALA A 354 52.19 9.52 -23.14
CA ALA A 354 53.60 9.93 -23.33
C ALA A 354 54.38 8.95 -24.19
N ALA A 355 54.16 7.63 -24.00
CA ALA A 355 54.80 6.59 -24.79
C ALA A 355 54.38 6.62 -26.26
N ALA A 356 53.09 6.86 -26.53
CA ALA A 356 52.55 7.01 -27.88
C ALA A 356 53.17 8.24 -28.57
N LEU A 357 53.13 9.42 -27.92
CA LEU A 357 53.73 10.65 -28.46
C LEU A 357 55.23 10.56 -28.71
N SER A 358 55.97 9.76 -27.94
CA SER A 358 57.41 9.53 -28.17
C SER A 358 57.70 8.46 -29.21
N GLY A 359 56.68 7.80 -29.77
CA GLY A 359 56.84 6.70 -30.72
C GLY A 359 57.34 5.38 -30.11
N THR A 360 57.36 5.27 -28.78
CA THR A 360 57.79 4.02 -28.08
C THR A 360 56.63 3.05 -27.90
N LEU A 361 55.41 3.50 -28.05
CA LEU A 361 54.17 2.70 -28.07
C LEU A 361 53.44 2.91 -29.40
N ALA A 362 53.16 1.84 -30.15
CA ALA A 362 52.33 1.91 -31.33
C ALA A 362 50.85 2.15 -30.92
N ILE A 363 50.22 3.15 -31.53
CA ILE A 363 48.86 3.56 -31.16
C ILE A 363 47.79 2.50 -31.47
N ASP A 364 48.11 1.59 -32.40
CA ASP A 364 47.26 0.47 -32.84
C ASP A 364 47.77 -0.91 -32.34
N GLY A 365 48.89 -0.93 -31.62
CA GLY A 365 49.52 -2.14 -31.08
C GLY A 365 48.94 -2.61 -29.75
N PRO A 366 49.44 -3.74 -29.21
CA PRO A 366 49.04 -4.21 -27.88
C PRO A 366 49.37 -3.15 -26.82
N LEU A 367 48.39 -2.92 -25.93
CA LEU A 367 48.62 -2.05 -24.76
C LEU A 367 49.41 -2.81 -23.69
N PRO A 368 50.38 -2.19 -23.01
CA PRO A 368 50.98 -2.75 -21.82
C PRO A 368 49.96 -2.81 -20.67
N ASP A 369 50.26 -3.67 -19.69
CA ASP A 369 49.44 -3.74 -18.47
C ASP A 369 49.50 -2.38 -17.74
N VAL A 370 48.33 -1.87 -17.41
CA VAL A 370 48.16 -0.64 -16.66
C VAL A 370 47.76 -1.02 -15.22
N ALA A 371 48.47 -0.43 -14.26
CA ALA A 371 48.17 -0.69 -12.85
C ALA A 371 46.76 -0.25 -12.50
N ASP A 372 46.11 -1.05 -11.69
CA ASP A 372 44.81 -0.71 -11.09
C ASP A 372 44.96 0.56 -10.21
N ALA A 373 44.06 1.52 -10.40
CA ALA A 373 44.02 2.78 -9.65
C ALA A 373 43.36 2.63 -8.29
N GLY A 374 42.80 1.42 -7.98
CA GLY A 374 41.99 1.16 -6.81
C GLY A 374 40.66 1.86 -6.86
N PHE A 375 40.04 2.00 -5.71
CA PHE A 375 38.68 2.55 -5.59
C PHE A 375 38.59 3.64 -4.52
N ASP A 376 37.51 4.41 -4.59
CA ASP A 376 37.09 5.35 -3.57
C ASP A 376 36.00 4.71 -2.71
N ILE A 377 35.98 5.04 -1.43
CA ILE A 377 34.99 4.56 -0.49
C ILE A 377 34.09 5.72 -0.06
N SER A 378 32.81 5.55 -0.21
CA SER A 378 31.77 6.44 0.30
C SER A 378 30.97 5.72 1.37
N GLN A 379 30.98 6.23 2.59
CA GLN A 379 30.25 5.65 3.72
C GLN A 379 29.16 6.60 4.20
N ARG A 380 28.00 6.04 4.52
CA ARG A 380 26.89 6.75 5.13
C ARG A 380 26.32 5.96 6.28
N ARG A 381 26.19 6.61 7.41
CA ARG A 381 25.47 6.08 8.57
C ARG A 381 24.31 7.00 8.92
N THR A 382 23.11 6.46 8.93
CA THR A 382 21.88 7.19 9.27
C THR A 382 21.27 6.58 10.51
N ILE A 383 20.99 7.42 11.51
CA ILE A 383 20.30 7.02 12.73
C ILE A 383 19.05 7.90 12.87
N VAL A 384 17.91 7.27 13.06
CA VAL A 384 16.62 7.94 13.23
C VAL A 384 15.95 7.39 14.48
N SER A 385 15.44 8.29 15.32
CA SER A 385 14.57 7.94 16.44
C SER A 385 13.40 8.93 16.45
N GLU A 386 12.20 8.42 16.27
CA GLU A 386 10.96 9.21 16.23
C GLU A 386 10.04 8.75 17.34
N ASN A 387 9.56 9.70 18.16
CA ASN A 387 8.69 9.40 19.28
C ASN A 387 7.49 10.35 19.24
N LYS A 388 6.28 9.80 19.28
CA LYS A 388 5.06 10.61 19.19
C LYS A 388 4.00 10.15 20.17
N LEU A 389 3.43 11.12 20.89
CA LEU A 389 2.29 10.97 21.79
C LEU A 389 1.08 11.62 21.12
N THR A 390 -0.04 10.92 21.09
CA THR A 390 -1.29 11.43 20.52
C THR A 390 -2.41 11.18 21.51
N LEU A 391 -3.21 12.21 21.78
CA LEU A 391 -4.42 12.15 22.60
C LEU A 391 -5.59 12.57 21.73
N ARG A 392 -6.44 11.61 21.32
CA ARG A 392 -7.58 11.81 20.44
C ARG A 392 -8.87 11.49 21.16
N GLY A 393 -9.90 12.34 21.01
CA GLY A 393 -11.19 12.09 21.64
C GLY A 393 -12.31 12.99 21.17
N THR A 394 -13.49 12.77 21.75
CA THR A 394 -14.71 13.53 21.49
C THR A 394 -15.26 14.06 22.81
N PRO A 395 -14.60 15.08 23.43
CA PRO A 395 -14.89 15.52 24.81
C PRO A 395 -16.24 16.22 24.96
N VAL A 396 -16.84 16.69 23.87
CA VAL A 396 -18.09 17.47 23.91
C VAL A 396 -19.03 17.02 22.80
N TYR A 397 -20.29 16.80 23.12
CA TYR A 397 -21.37 16.59 22.16
C TYR A 397 -22.06 17.93 21.86
N LEU A 398 -21.94 18.41 20.62
CA LEU A 398 -22.60 19.59 20.12
C LEU A 398 -23.98 19.21 19.54
N PRO A 399 -24.91 20.15 19.34
CA PRO A 399 -26.22 19.82 18.77
C PRO A 399 -26.16 19.10 17.43
N ALA A 400 -25.13 19.36 16.61
CA ALA A 400 -24.92 18.74 15.30
C ALA A 400 -24.03 17.48 15.33
N GLY A 401 -23.53 17.04 16.50
CA GLY A 401 -22.71 15.84 16.64
C GLY A 401 -21.50 16.02 17.55
N GLU A 402 -20.61 15.04 17.56
CA GLU A 402 -19.43 15.00 18.41
C GLU A 402 -18.34 15.99 17.97
N LEU A 403 -17.83 16.83 18.87
CA LEU A 403 -16.62 17.63 18.66
C LEU A 403 -15.41 16.71 18.71
N SER A 404 -14.74 16.48 17.59
CA SER A 404 -13.51 15.68 17.56
C SER A 404 -12.29 16.56 17.81
N THR A 405 -11.43 16.15 18.75
CA THR A 405 -10.17 16.84 19.05
C THR A 405 -9.01 15.86 19.06
N THR A 406 -7.85 16.32 18.59
CA THR A 406 -6.60 15.57 18.67
C THR A 406 -5.49 16.51 19.11
N PHE A 407 -4.72 16.09 20.09
CA PHE A 407 -3.49 16.74 20.53
C PHE A 407 -2.35 15.80 20.22
N ASP A 408 -1.27 16.32 19.70
CA ASP A 408 -0.04 15.56 19.45
C ASP A 408 1.18 16.29 19.98
N LEU A 409 2.16 15.49 20.42
CA LEU A 409 3.47 15.92 20.86
C LEU A 409 4.49 14.91 20.34
N GLY A 410 5.54 15.38 19.68
CA GLY A 410 6.57 14.54 19.12
C GLY A 410 7.98 15.04 19.48
N PHE A 411 8.90 14.10 19.57
CA PHE A 411 10.32 14.37 19.66
C PHE A 411 11.07 13.41 18.74
N ASP A 412 11.80 13.99 17.78
CA ASP A 412 12.60 13.22 16.83
C ASP A 412 14.07 13.62 16.98
N TRP A 413 14.91 12.62 16.80
CA TRP A 413 16.35 12.76 16.70
C TRP A 413 16.85 12.02 15.47
N ARG A 414 17.50 12.76 14.59
CA ARG A 414 18.04 12.21 13.34
C ARG A 414 19.51 12.63 13.23
N ARG A 415 20.33 11.70 12.75
CA ARG A 415 21.76 11.94 12.51
C ARG A 415 22.20 11.25 11.23
N ILE A 416 22.93 11.98 10.41
CA ILE A 416 23.62 11.48 9.24
C ILE A 416 25.11 11.74 9.45
N GLU A 417 25.89 10.70 9.33
CA GLU A 417 27.35 10.74 9.25
C GLU A 417 27.72 10.23 7.86
N SER A 418 28.50 10.98 7.10
CA SER A 418 29.00 10.58 5.80
C SER A 418 30.47 10.91 5.68
N ALA A 419 31.25 9.96 5.18
CA ALA A 419 32.65 10.05 4.87
C ALA A 419 32.89 9.62 3.42
N ASP A 420 33.84 10.25 2.75
CA ASP A 420 34.16 9.93 1.36
C ASP A 420 35.67 10.17 1.17
N THR A 421 36.41 9.18 0.63
CA THR A 421 37.84 9.26 0.43
C THR A 421 38.28 10.39 -0.51
N ARG A 422 37.36 10.93 -1.32
CA ARG A 422 37.57 12.09 -2.21
C ARG A 422 37.35 13.43 -1.51
N SER A 423 36.77 13.41 -0.30
CA SER A 423 36.48 14.60 0.49
C SER A 423 37.47 14.75 1.65
N ALA A 424 37.98 15.97 1.84
CA ALA A 424 38.87 16.25 2.97
C ALA A 424 38.13 16.35 4.32
N GLN A 425 36.80 16.39 4.31
CA GLN A 425 35.97 16.58 5.51
C GLN A 425 34.76 15.62 5.51
N ASP A 426 34.62 14.93 6.62
CA ASP A 426 33.43 14.14 6.87
C ASP A 426 32.25 15.06 7.21
N ALA A 427 31.07 14.74 6.71
CA ALA A 427 29.85 15.44 7.07
C ALA A 427 29.18 14.74 8.27
N LYS A 428 28.76 15.54 9.25
CA LYS A 428 28.08 15.05 10.45
C LYS A 428 26.95 15.99 10.81
N LEU A 429 25.76 15.64 10.38
CA LEU A 429 24.56 16.44 10.60
C LEU A 429 23.70 15.80 11.66
N THR A 430 23.17 16.60 12.57
CA THR A 430 22.23 16.14 13.60
C THR A 430 21.08 17.12 13.67
N ARG A 431 19.86 16.59 13.55
CA ARG A 431 18.63 17.35 13.75
C ARG A 431 17.86 16.79 14.94
N ARG A 432 17.49 17.67 15.84
CA ARG A 432 16.49 17.42 16.88
C ARG A 432 15.24 18.20 16.49
N ARG A 433 14.10 17.58 16.56
CA ARG A 433 12.81 18.19 16.29
C ARG A 433 11.89 17.97 17.49
N LEU A 434 11.36 19.04 18.03
CA LEU A 434 10.23 19.00 18.95
C LEU A 434 9.02 19.48 18.17
N GLU A 435 7.96 18.69 18.15
CA GLU A 435 6.72 19.06 17.48
C GLU A 435 5.53 19.03 18.44
N GLY A 436 4.55 19.88 18.20
CA GLY A 436 3.28 19.87 18.93
C GLY A 436 2.17 20.36 18.02
N GLY A 437 1.00 19.73 18.13
CA GLY A 437 -0.11 20.05 17.25
C GLY A 437 -1.47 19.91 17.95
N VAL A 438 -2.45 20.60 17.38
CA VAL A 438 -3.86 20.45 17.72
C VAL A 438 -4.68 20.37 16.44
N ASN A 439 -5.61 19.42 16.40
CA ASN A 439 -6.61 19.30 15.36
C ASN A 439 -8.01 19.32 15.97
N VAL A 440 -8.95 20.00 15.31
CA VAL A 440 -10.35 20.11 15.75
C VAL A 440 -11.27 19.92 14.55
N ALA A 441 -12.31 19.07 14.71
CA ALA A 441 -13.41 18.95 13.75
C ALA A 441 -14.72 19.30 14.45
N ILE A 442 -15.42 20.30 13.89
CA ILE A 442 -16.63 20.91 14.48
C ILE A 442 -17.81 20.67 13.54
N PRO A 443 -18.75 19.76 13.87
CA PRO A 443 -19.99 19.61 13.11
C PRO A 443 -20.89 20.82 13.37
N LEU A 444 -21.34 21.50 12.31
CA LEU A 444 -22.19 22.69 12.38
C LEU A 444 -23.64 22.38 12.05
N THR A 445 -23.88 21.48 11.09
CA THR A 445 -25.20 20.98 10.74
C THR A 445 -25.14 19.47 10.56
N SER A 446 -26.27 18.80 10.81
CA SER A 446 -26.33 17.34 10.69
C SER A 446 -27.74 16.92 10.33
N ARG A 447 -27.89 16.17 9.25
CA ARG A 447 -29.15 15.50 8.89
C ARG A 447 -29.53 14.46 9.93
N ARG A 448 -28.53 13.70 10.37
CA ARG A 448 -28.72 12.62 11.33
C ARG A 448 -29.28 13.13 12.67
N GLU A 449 -28.79 14.28 13.13
CA GLU A 449 -29.20 14.88 14.40
C GLU A 449 -30.34 15.89 14.20
N GLY A 450 -30.86 16.09 12.99
CA GLY A 450 -31.95 17.00 12.68
C GLY A 450 -31.59 18.48 12.87
N VAL A 451 -30.30 18.83 12.91
CA VAL A 451 -29.84 20.22 13.10
C VAL A 451 -29.59 20.86 11.74
N LEU A 452 -30.47 21.81 11.35
CA LEU A 452 -30.44 22.48 10.05
C LEU A 452 -30.34 21.49 8.89
N ASP A 453 -31.08 20.40 8.96
CA ASP A 453 -31.09 19.25 8.06
C ASP A 453 -31.25 19.62 6.58
N ALA A 454 -32.01 20.69 6.29
CA ALA A 454 -32.18 21.22 4.94
C ALA A 454 -30.88 21.70 4.28
N LEU A 455 -29.83 22.03 5.06
CA LEU A 455 -28.53 22.41 4.58
C LEU A 455 -27.61 21.20 4.35
N GLY A 456 -28.02 20.00 4.74
CA GLY A 456 -27.18 18.82 4.75
C GLY A 456 -26.25 18.75 5.96
N SER A 457 -25.24 17.91 5.91
CA SER A 457 -24.22 17.80 6.95
C SER A 457 -23.02 18.67 6.60
N PHE A 458 -22.58 19.50 7.54
CA PHE A 458 -21.54 20.48 7.33
C PHE A 458 -20.57 20.48 8.52
N THR A 459 -19.28 20.23 8.26
CA THR A 459 -18.22 20.16 9.27
C THR A 459 -17.06 21.06 8.93
N LEU A 460 -16.60 21.84 9.91
CA LEU A 460 -15.35 22.61 9.84
C LEU A 460 -14.21 21.79 10.44
N ASN A 461 -13.08 21.74 9.75
CA ASN A 461 -11.84 21.14 10.22
C ASN A 461 -10.75 22.20 10.32
N GLY A 462 -9.96 22.17 11.38
CA GLY A 462 -8.83 23.05 11.56
C GLY A 462 -7.69 22.36 12.27
N SER A 463 -6.46 22.65 11.86
CA SER A 463 -5.26 22.22 12.58
C SER A 463 -4.27 23.35 12.72
N LEU A 464 -3.48 23.30 13.78
CA LEU A 464 -2.33 24.17 14.01
C LEU A 464 -1.19 23.29 14.53
N GLY A 465 -0.05 23.32 13.85
CA GLY A 465 1.18 22.63 14.20
C GLY A 465 2.32 23.61 14.41
N PHE A 466 3.21 23.22 15.29
CA PHE A 466 4.46 23.91 15.59
C PHE A 466 5.59 22.89 15.66
N GLU A 467 6.69 23.17 14.98
CA GLU A 467 7.91 22.36 15.02
C GLU A 467 9.09 23.26 15.36
N ASP A 468 9.97 22.82 16.25
CA ASP A 468 11.25 23.47 16.55
C ASP A 468 12.41 22.54 16.19
N LEU A 469 13.17 22.94 15.18
CA LEU A 469 14.31 22.21 14.65
C LEU A 469 15.62 22.83 15.10
N SER A 470 16.57 22.00 15.51
CA SER A 470 17.88 22.48 15.99
C SER A 470 18.73 23.19 14.93
N ASP A 471 18.43 23.03 13.64
CA ASP A 471 19.17 23.57 12.50
C ASP A 471 18.41 24.65 11.70
N PHE A 472 17.07 24.57 11.64
CA PHE A 472 16.23 25.50 10.89
C PHE A 472 15.32 26.37 11.79
N GLY A 473 15.39 26.18 13.13
CA GLY A 473 14.55 26.92 14.07
C GLY A 473 13.09 26.52 13.99
N SER A 474 12.20 27.48 14.32
CA SER A 474 10.78 27.24 14.43
C SER A 474 10.09 27.24 13.08
N LEU A 475 9.24 26.25 12.84
CA LEU A 475 8.36 26.11 11.69
C LEU A 475 6.92 26.03 12.17
N ILE A 476 6.00 26.54 11.39
CA ILE A 476 4.56 26.53 11.68
C ILE A 476 3.84 25.87 10.50
N ASP A 477 2.77 25.18 10.79
CA ASP A 477 1.80 24.71 9.80
C ASP A 477 0.37 24.94 10.32
N TRP A 478 -0.56 25.21 9.42
CA TRP A 478 -1.97 25.23 9.73
C TRP A 478 -2.82 24.83 8.55
N THR A 479 -3.98 24.26 8.86
CA THR A 479 -4.95 23.83 7.87
C THR A 479 -6.34 24.35 8.24
N ALA A 480 -7.10 24.79 7.25
CA ALA A 480 -8.51 25.08 7.36
C ALA A 480 -9.27 24.28 6.29
N GLY A 481 -10.24 23.49 6.71
CA GLY A 481 -10.99 22.60 5.87
C GLY A 481 -12.50 22.69 6.10
N LEU A 482 -13.24 22.36 5.07
CA LEU A 482 -14.69 22.35 5.02
C LEU A 482 -15.15 21.07 4.37
N ASN A 483 -16.00 20.29 5.04
CA ASN A 483 -16.70 19.16 4.47
C ASN A 483 -18.19 19.48 4.44
N TRP A 484 -18.82 19.29 3.29
CA TRP A 484 -20.24 19.53 3.09
C TRP A 484 -20.89 18.41 2.30
N SER A 485 -21.82 17.70 2.92
CA SER A 485 -22.66 16.68 2.27
C SER A 485 -24.08 17.22 2.13
N PRO A 486 -24.37 17.94 1.01
CA PRO A 486 -25.69 18.50 0.75
C PRO A 486 -26.76 17.41 0.58
N TRP A 487 -26.37 16.24 0.09
CA TRP A 487 -27.18 15.02 -0.01
C TRP A 487 -26.36 13.81 0.46
N ASP A 488 -27.01 12.70 0.74
CA ASP A 488 -26.35 11.50 1.28
C ASP A 488 -25.38 10.84 0.29
N ASN A 489 -25.50 11.19 -1.00
CA ASN A 489 -24.68 10.64 -2.09
C ASN A 489 -23.72 11.67 -2.73
N LEU A 490 -23.58 12.87 -2.17
CA LEU A 490 -22.68 13.91 -2.67
C LEU A 490 -21.88 14.52 -1.53
N ASP A 491 -20.56 14.37 -1.57
CA ASP A 491 -19.62 14.97 -0.65
C ASP A 491 -18.78 16.02 -1.35
N LEU A 492 -18.74 17.23 -0.82
CA LEU A 492 -17.94 18.34 -1.28
C LEU A 492 -16.95 18.72 -0.19
N GLN A 493 -15.69 18.94 -0.58
CA GLN A 493 -14.63 19.29 0.35
C GLN A 493 -13.80 20.45 -0.22
N ALA A 494 -13.44 21.37 0.66
CA ALA A 494 -12.48 22.44 0.37
C ALA A 494 -11.46 22.52 1.49
N THR A 495 -10.17 22.47 1.16
CA THR A 495 -9.09 22.53 2.14
C THR A 495 -8.01 23.50 1.71
N TYR A 496 -7.56 24.32 2.63
CA TYR A 496 -6.38 25.15 2.49
C TYR A 496 -5.31 24.71 3.47
N VAL A 497 -4.06 24.58 3.00
CA VAL A 497 -2.89 24.23 3.79
C VAL A 497 -1.84 25.32 3.64
N TRP A 498 -1.33 25.81 4.75
CA TRP A 498 -0.12 26.60 4.82
C TRP A 498 0.90 25.88 5.70
N ARG A 499 2.13 25.69 5.21
CA ARG A 499 3.17 24.93 5.89
C ARG A 499 4.56 25.47 5.57
N GLU A 500 5.41 25.56 6.61
CA GLU A 500 6.86 25.64 6.45
C GLU A 500 7.48 24.23 6.56
N ALA A 501 8.50 23.95 5.78
CA ALA A 501 9.21 22.66 5.81
C ALA A 501 10.71 22.87 5.62
N ALA A 502 11.52 22.16 6.39
CA ALA A 502 12.98 22.14 6.20
C ALA A 502 13.37 21.06 5.18
N PRO A 503 14.47 21.24 4.43
CA PRO A 503 15.05 20.17 3.63
C PRO A 503 15.36 18.93 4.46
N SER A 504 15.32 17.75 3.86
CA SER A 504 15.72 16.54 4.58
C SER A 504 17.21 16.55 4.93
N LEU A 505 17.60 15.82 5.99
CA LEU A 505 19.03 15.70 6.30
C LEU A 505 19.79 14.98 5.18
N SER A 506 19.14 14.11 4.41
CA SER A 506 19.71 13.45 3.25
C SER A 506 20.03 14.45 2.13
N ASP A 507 19.10 15.40 1.86
CA ASP A 507 19.34 16.43 0.86
C ASP A 507 20.45 17.39 1.27
N LEU A 508 20.66 17.58 2.58
CA LEU A 508 21.74 18.43 3.10
C LEU A 508 23.08 17.70 3.19
N GLY A 509 23.11 16.42 3.54
CA GLY A 509 24.32 15.75 4.02
C GLY A 509 24.61 14.36 3.44
N ASN A 510 23.97 13.93 2.37
CA ASN A 510 24.38 12.71 1.68
C ASN A 510 25.84 12.87 1.18
N PRO A 511 26.66 11.78 1.21
CA PRO A 511 28.00 11.83 0.67
C PRO A 511 27.99 12.14 -0.82
N ARG A 512 29.02 12.84 -1.27
CA ARG A 512 29.24 13.09 -2.69
C ARG A 512 29.62 11.78 -3.36
N THR A 513 28.90 11.39 -4.39
CA THR A 513 29.19 10.22 -5.20
C THR A 513 29.38 10.63 -6.66
N GLU A 514 30.21 9.88 -7.40
CA GLU A 514 30.46 10.09 -8.83
C GLU A 514 30.14 8.80 -9.57
N THR A 515 29.30 8.92 -10.59
CA THR A 515 28.98 7.82 -11.50
C THR A 515 29.63 8.11 -12.84
N LEU A 516 30.50 7.20 -13.27
CA LEU A 516 31.26 7.33 -14.52
C LEU A 516 30.42 6.87 -15.71
N ASN A 517 30.71 7.42 -16.89
CA ASN A 517 30.17 6.98 -18.18
C ASN A 517 28.62 6.99 -18.26
N VAL A 518 27.99 7.93 -17.60
CA VAL A 518 26.54 8.09 -17.65
C VAL A 518 26.14 8.76 -18.98
N PRO A 519 25.27 8.14 -19.78
CA PRO A 519 24.74 8.81 -20.99
C PRO A 519 23.88 10.00 -20.60
N VAL A 520 24.34 11.22 -20.89
CA VAL A 520 23.64 12.47 -20.64
C VAL A 520 23.33 13.15 -21.98
N PHE A 521 22.08 13.62 -22.15
CA PHE A 521 21.75 14.45 -23.28
C PHE A 521 22.03 15.92 -22.93
N ASP A 522 23.01 16.50 -23.61
CA ASP A 522 23.39 17.90 -23.44
C ASP A 522 22.48 18.79 -24.32
N LEU A 523 21.46 19.41 -23.73
CA LEU A 523 20.56 20.32 -24.43
C LEU A 523 21.27 21.57 -24.96
N VAL A 524 22.46 21.90 -24.47
CA VAL A 524 23.22 23.06 -24.95
C VAL A 524 23.77 22.77 -26.34
N ASN A 525 24.35 21.58 -26.53
CA ASN A 525 25.00 21.18 -27.79
C ASN A 525 24.10 20.26 -28.66
N GLY A 526 23.01 19.72 -28.10
CA GLY A 526 22.08 18.81 -28.80
C GLY A 526 22.65 17.41 -29.02
N GLU A 527 23.54 16.95 -28.17
CA GLU A 527 24.25 15.68 -28.33
C GLU A 527 24.15 14.79 -27.06
N THR A 528 24.33 13.50 -27.24
CA THR A 528 24.48 12.54 -26.11
C THR A 528 25.95 12.30 -25.87
N VAL A 529 26.41 12.49 -24.63
CA VAL A 529 27.78 12.25 -24.20
C VAL A 529 27.81 11.34 -22.98
N LEU A 530 28.94 10.63 -22.78
CA LEU A 530 29.19 9.87 -21.56
C LEU A 530 29.87 10.80 -20.57
N ALA A 531 29.13 11.32 -19.60
CA ALA A 531 29.62 12.25 -18.60
C ALA A 531 29.79 11.57 -17.24
N THR A 532 30.59 12.18 -16.37
CA THR A 532 30.62 11.85 -14.95
C THR A 532 29.52 12.63 -14.24
N VAL A 533 28.56 11.94 -13.64
CA VAL A 533 27.46 12.56 -12.90
C VAL A 533 27.78 12.55 -11.41
N ILE A 534 27.73 13.74 -10.79
CA ILE A 534 27.94 13.93 -9.35
C ILE A 534 26.59 14.00 -8.67
N SER A 535 26.43 13.20 -7.61
CA SER A 535 25.25 13.15 -6.72
C SER A 535 25.67 13.42 -5.27
N GLY A 536 24.73 13.61 -4.37
CA GLY A 536 24.98 13.84 -2.94
C GLY A 536 24.11 14.93 -2.34
N GLY A 537 24.43 15.38 -1.13
CA GLY A 537 23.74 16.46 -0.44
C GLY A 537 24.21 17.86 -0.82
N ASN A 538 23.40 18.86 -0.51
CA ASN A 538 23.73 20.28 -0.63
C ASN A 538 23.37 21.00 0.69
N PRO A 539 24.39 21.46 1.46
CA PRO A 539 24.16 22.11 2.75
C PRO A 539 23.52 23.51 2.66
N ASP A 540 23.51 24.11 1.46
CA ASP A 540 23.03 25.48 1.22
C ASP A 540 21.52 25.57 0.90
N LEU A 541 20.76 24.48 1.08
CA LEU A 541 19.33 24.44 0.85
C LEU A 541 18.56 25.26 1.89
N LEU A 542 17.49 25.91 1.45
CA LEU A 542 16.65 26.79 2.27
C LEU A 542 15.38 26.07 2.76
N LYS A 543 14.72 26.64 3.80
CA LYS A 543 13.41 26.19 4.24
C LYS A 543 12.31 26.58 3.23
N GLU A 544 11.44 25.64 2.92
CA GLU A 544 10.32 25.84 2.00
C GLU A 544 9.09 26.40 2.71
N THR A 545 8.30 27.24 1.99
CA THR A 545 6.96 27.65 2.40
C THR A 545 5.94 27.16 1.37
N GLN A 546 4.98 26.36 1.81
CA GLN A 546 3.94 25.72 0.98
C GLN A 546 2.58 26.40 1.21
N ARG A 547 1.77 26.53 0.11
CA ARG A 547 0.40 27.04 0.14
C ARG A 547 -0.44 26.27 -0.87
N ASP A 548 -1.35 25.45 -0.35
CA ASP A 548 -2.11 24.52 -1.18
C ASP A 548 -3.60 24.73 -1.01
N TRP A 549 -4.33 24.71 -2.13
CA TRP A 549 -5.78 24.59 -2.18
C TRP A 549 -6.16 23.26 -2.79
N ARG A 550 -7.13 22.60 -2.19
CA ARG A 550 -7.78 21.42 -2.76
C ARG A 550 -9.29 21.57 -2.67
N PHE A 551 -9.96 21.34 -3.79
CA PHE A 551 -11.40 21.20 -3.87
C PHE A 551 -11.70 19.82 -4.42
N SER A 552 -12.55 19.05 -3.74
CA SER A 552 -12.97 17.74 -4.22
C SER A 552 -14.47 17.58 -4.15
N ALA A 553 -15.00 16.83 -5.09
CA ALA A 553 -16.39 16.41 -5.15
C ALA A 553 -16.42 14.90 -5.37
N THR A 554 -17.19 14.19 -4.55
CA THR A 554 -17.39 12.75 -4.65
C THR A 554 -18.89 12.51 -4.74
N TRP A 555 -19.33 11.84 -5.81
CA TRP A 555 -20.73 11.59 -6.09
C TRP A 555 -21.00 10.10 -6.28
N GLU A 556 -21.75 9.51 -5.36
CA GLU A 556 -22.27 8.16 -5.52
C GLU A 556 -23.50 8.21 -6.45
N LEU A 557 -23.42 7.48 -7.58
CA LEU A 557 -24.46 7.54 -8.59
C LEU A 557 -25.73 6.78 -8.13
N PRO A 558 -26.87 7.45 -7.95
CA PRO A 558 -28.08 6.78 -7.42
C PRO A 558 -28.72 5.80 -8.43
N PHE A 559 -28.36 5.89 -9.70
CA PHE A 559 -28.91 5.09 -10.81
C PHE A 559 -27.99 3.96 -11.27
N ILE A 560 -26.74 3.90 -10.81
CA ILE A 560 -25.79 2.81 -11.06
C ILE A 560 -25.24 2.36 -9.71
N LYS A 561 -25.64 1.17 -9.31
CA LYS A 561 -25.26 0.60 -8.02
C LYS A 561 -23.72 0.51 -7.88
N ASP A 562 -23.24 0.81 -6.69
CA ASP A 562 -21.83 0.70 -6.31
C ASP A 562 -20.87 1.44 -7.28
N THR A 563 -21.32 2.61 -7.78
CA THR A 563 -20.52 3.45 -8.70
C THR A 563 -20.37 4.85 -8.14
N GLN A 564 -19.11 5.31 -8.08
CA GLN A 564 -18.71 6.61 -7.56
C GLN A 564 -17.96 7.40 -8.63
N LEU A 565 -18.27 8.69 -8.76
CA LEU A 565 -17.51 9.66 -9.52
C LEU A 565 -16.76 10.58 -8.57
N SER A 566 -15.53 10.92 -8.89
CA SER A 566 -14.74 11.91 -8.16
C SER A 566 -14.17 12.96 -9.11
N ALA A 567 -14.09 14.18 -8.63
CA ALA A 567 -13.42 15.28 -9.30
C ALA A 567 -12.65 16.10 -8.27
N GLU A 568 -11.37 16.38 -8.55
CA GLU A 568 -10.51 17.16 -7.67
C GLU A 568 -9.81 18.27 -8.45
N TYR A 569 -9.79 19.47 -7.90
CA TYR A 569 -8.91 20.56 -8.33
C TYR A 569 -7.88 20.85 -7.26
N ILE A 570 -6.61 20.83 -7.64
CA ILE A 570 -5.47 20.99 -6.75
C ILE A 570 -4.62 22.15 -7.27
N ARG A 571 -4.25 23.04 -6.35
CA ARG A 571 -3.40 24.17 -6.64
C ARG A 571 -2.32 24.28 -5.59
N ASN A 572 -1.08 24.03 -5.98
CA ASN A 572 0.12 24.07 -5.14
C ASN A 572 0.95 25.30 -5.48
N ARG A 573 1.43 26.01 -4.48
CA ARG A 573 2.38 27.11 -4.60
C ARG A 573 3.39 27.03 -3.50
N SER A 574 4.68 27.04 -3.86
CA SER A 574 5.76 27.04 -2.88
C SER A 574 6.82 28.08 -3.18
N ARG A 575 7.57 28.45 -2.14
CA ARG A 575 8.77 29.29 -2.22
C ARG A 575 9.92 28.55 -1.55
N ASP A 576 11.14 28.83 -2.04
CA ASP A 576 12.39 28.27 -1.54
C ASP A 576 12.41 26.73 -1.53
N VAL A 577 11.92 26.14 -2.65
CA VAL A 577 11.63 24.71 -2.77
C VAL A 577 12.89 23.92 -3.01
N THR A 578 13.18 22.94 -2.17
CA THR A 578 14.20 21.94 -2.47
C THR A 578 13.75 21.07 -3.64
N GLY A 579 14.58 21.00 -4.67
CA GLY A 579 14.29 20.21 -5.87
C GLY A 579 15.57 19.61 -6.47
N GLN A 580 15.39 18.66 -7.39
CA GLN A 580 16.49 18.09 -8.15
C GLN A 580 17.04 19.12 -9.13
N PHE A 581 18.31 18.96 -9.51
CA PHE A 581 18.91 19.81 -10.53
C PHE A 581 18.13 19.71 -11.85
N PRO A 582 17.77 20.83 -12.48
CA PRO A 582 16.93 20.81 -13.70
C PRO A 582 17.70 20.29 -14.92
N ALA A 583 16.99 20.05 -16.02
CA ALA A 583 17.60 19.67 -17.28
C ALA A 583 18.61 20.74 -17.74
N LEU A 584 19.76 20.31 -18.24
CA LEU A 584 20.90 21.17 -18.55
C LEU A 584 20.65 21.99 -19.83
N SER A 585 20.14 23.21 -19.68
CA SER A 585 20.06 24.20 -20.73
C SER A 585 21.09 25.30 -20.50
N ALA A 586 21.37 26.13 -21.51
CA ALA A 586 22.29 27.27 -21.38
C ALA A 586 21.85 28.25 -20.26
N ALA A 587 20.56 28.47 -20.08
CA ALA A 587 20.04 29.30 -19.01
C ALA A 587 20.27 28.67 -17.62
N ILE A 588 20.14 27.36 -17.50
CA ILE A 588 20.40 26.60 -16.25
C ILE A 588 21.89 26.58 -15.93
N GLU A 589 22.75 26.34 -16.92
CA GLU A 589 24.21 26.40 -16.75
C GLU A 589 24.66 27.77 -16.25
N ALA A 590 24.10 28.85 -16.83
CA ALA A 590 24.36 30.22 -16.39
C ALA A 590 23.80 30.52 -14.98
N ALA A 591 22.65 29.94 -14.60
CA ALA A 591 22.03 30.14 -13.29
C ALA A 591 22.76 29.38 -12.14
N PHE A 592 23.49 28.30 -12.48
CA PHE A 592 24.20 27.46 -11.51
C PHE A 592 25.70 27.32 -11.88
N PRO A 593 26.49 28.39 -11.75
CA PRO A 593 27.91 28.36 -12.13
C PRO A 593 28.69 27.32 -11.29
N GLY A 594 29.58 26.58 -11.95
CA GLY A 594 30.41 25.55 -11.31
C GLY A 594 29.75 24.17 -11.15
N ARG A 595 28.50 23.98 -11.58
CA ARG A 595 27.86 22.67 -11.60
C ARG A 595 28.19 21.84 -12.85
N VAL A 596 28.76 22.47 -13.86
CA VAL A 596 29.08 21.89 -15.16
C VAL A 596 30.55 22.10 -15.46
N THR A 597 31.23 21.05 -15.95
CA THR A 597 32.59 21.14 -16.49
C THR A 597 32.56 20.69 -17.95
N ARG A 598 33.18 21.48 -18.83
CA ARG A 598 33.31 21.17 -20.25
C ARG A 598 34.79 21.12 -20.61
N ASP A 599 35.15 20.36 -21.64
CA ASP A 599 36.49 20.40 -22.22
C ASP A 599 36.71 21.67 -23.10
N THR A 600 37.86 21.76 -23.75
CA THR A 600 38.21 22.87 -24.62
C THR A 600 37.37 22.98 -25.89
N ASP A 601 36.73 21.89 -26.29
CA ASP A 601 35.89 21.79 -27.47
C ASP A 601 34.42 22.03 -27.13
N GLY A 602 34.10 22.22 -25.83
CA GLY A 602 32.75 22.48 -25.31
C GLY A 602 31.99 21.21 -24.92
N THR A 603 32.57 20.02 -25.04
CA THR A 603 31.94 18.75 -24.69
C THR A 603 31.72 18.63 -23.17
N LEU A 604 30.58 18.16 -22.71
CA LEU A 604 30.26 18.00 -21.31
C LEU A 604 31.09 16.86 -20.70
N LEU A 605 31.88 17.15 -19.68
CA LEU A 605 32.71 16.19 -18.95
C LEU A 605 32.02 15.77 -17.63
N THR A 606 31.58 16.76 -16.83
CA THR A 606 30.93 16.48 -15.54
C THR A 606 29.66 17.28 -15.36
N LEU A 607 28.69 16.68 -14.67
CA LEU A 607 27.44 17.33 -14.32
C LEU A 607 27.11 17.07 -12.84
N ASP A 608 27.11 18.13 -12.02
CA ASP A 608 26.73 18.06 -10.61
C ASP A 608 25.21 18.22 -10.47
N ARG A 609 24.52 17.10 -10.23
CA ARG A 609 23.07 16.99 -10.06
C ARG A 609 22.61 17.05 -8.61
N ARG A 610 23.44 17.48 -7.66
CA ARG A 610 23.03 17.63 -6.26
C ARG A 610 21.83 18.60 -6.14
N PRO A 611 20.94 18.42 -5.15
CA PRO A 611 19.74 19.23 -4.98
C PRO A 611 20.00 20.73 -4.98
N VAL A 612 19.03 21.49 -5.40
CA VAL A 612 19.06 22.98 -5.46
C VAL A 612 17.81 23.56 -4.81
N THR A 613 17.85 24.84 -4.44
CA THR A 613 16.68 25.58 -4.00
C THR A 613 16.10 26.39 -5.17
N TYR A 614 14.84 26.17 -5.51
CA TYR A 614 14.09 26.98 -6.46
C TYR A 614 13.38 28.14 -5.74
N ALA A 615 13.42 29.32 -6.27
CA ALA A 615 12.79 30.49 -5.66
C ALA A 615 11.26 30.30 -5.56
N ARG A 616 10.63 29.67 -6.55
CA ARG A 616 9.18 29.44 -6.55
C ARG A 616 8.79 28.29 -7.45
N THR A 617 7.79 27.51 -6.98
CA THR A 617 7.09 26.53 -7.82
C THR A 617 5.59 26.82 -7.83
N ARG A 618 4.94 26.48 -8.92
CA ARG A 618 3.49 26.54 -9.09
C ARG A 618 3.04 25.31 -9.89
N ASN A 619 2.04 24.59 -9.33
CA ASN A 619 1.40 23.47 -10.02
C ASN A 619 -0.12 23.57 -9.83
N GLU A 620 -0.88 23.43 -10.91
CA GLU A 620 -2.34 23.36 -10.87
C GLU A 620 -2.81 22.18 -11.73
N ARG A 621 -3.73 21.36 -11.19
CA ARG A 621 -4.23 20.19 -11.91
C ARG A 621 -5.67 19.83 -11.55
N LEU A 622 -6.32 19.12 -12.49
CA LEU A 622 -7.61 18.48 -12.33
C LEU A 622 -7.42 16.96 -12.36
N VAL A 623 -8.10 16.26 -11.45
CA VAL A 623 -8.12 14.80 -11.39
C VAL A 623 -9.57 14.34 -11.42
N PHE A 624 -9.91 13.43 -12.33
CA PHE A 624 -11.23 12.83 -12.45
C PHE A 624 -11.13 11.34 -12.21
N GLY A 625 -12.05 10.78 -11.44
CA GLY A 625 -12.09 9.37 -11.12
C GLY A 625 -13.47 8.76 -11.34
N ILE A 626 -13.48 7.50 -11.80
CA ILE A 626 -14.66 6.64 -11.84
C ILE A 626 -14.27 5.32 -11.17
N THR A 627 -15.01 4.94 -10.15
CA THR A 627 -14.87 3.65 -9.47
C THR A 627 -16.20 2.92 -9.52
N THR A 628 -16.20 1.69 -10.02
CA THR A 628 -17.40 0.84 -10.01
C THR A 628 -17.03 -0.60 -9.64
N ARG A 629 -17.93 -1.27 -8.96
CA ARG A 629 -17.79 -2.68 -8.56
C ARG A 629 -19.14 -3.38 -8.61
N GLY A 630 -19.12 -4.70 -8.75
CA GLY A 630 -20.38 -5.45 -8.78
C GLY A 630 -20.17 -6.96 -8.85
N SER A 631 -21.26 -7.69 -8.82
CA SER A 631 -21.28 -9.15 -8.96
C SER A 631 -21.78 -9.55 -10.34
N ILE A 632 -21.21 -10.63 -10.90
CA ILE A 632 -21.58 -11.21 -12.18
C ILE A 632 -22.27 -12.54 -11.89
N GLY A 633 -23.48 -12.75 -12.43
CA GLY A 633 -24.16 -14.05 -12.38
C GLY A 633 -24.86 -14.38 -11.08
N SER A 634 -25.26 -13.42 -10.24
CA SER A 634 -26.23 -13.66 -9.18
C SER A 634 -27.61 -13.85 -9.82
N SER A 635 -28.01 -15.10 -9.99
CA SER A 635 -29.34 -15.43 -10.43
C SER A 635 -30.38 -14.94 -9.39
N GLY A 636 -31.05 -13.88 -9.76
CA GLY A 636 -32.44 -13.66 -9.40
C GLY A 636 -32.82 -13.55 -7.92
N GLY A 637 -32.51 -12.44 -7.27
CA GLY A 637 -33.41 -11.83 -6.30
C GLY A 637 -34.28 -10.84 -7.06
N ARG A 638 -35.46 -11.24 -7.46
CA ARG A 638 -36.50 -10.35 -7.99
C ARG A 638 -36.90 -9.34 -6.90
N GLY A 639 -36.46 -8.14 -7.05
CA GLY A 639 -36.94 -6.99 -6.31
C GLY A 639 -36.99 -5.79 -7.22
N GLY A 640 -38.07 -5.60 -7.90
CA GLY A 640 -38.37 -4.43 -8.71
C GLY A 640 -39.88 -4.39 -8.95
N GLY A 641 -40.60 -3.65 -8.13
CA GLY A 641 -41.98 -3.40 -8.33
C GLY A 641 -42.21 -2.53 -9.56
N GLU A 642 -42.77 -3.08 -10.62
CA GLU A 642 -43.55 -2.35 -11.59
C GLU A 642 -45.00 -2.78 -11.44
N GLU A 643 -45.84 -1.80 -11.22
CA GLU A 643 -47.28 -1.95 -11.32
C GLU A 643 -47.67 -2.54 -12.69
N ARG A 644 -48.20 -3.76 -12.71
CA ARG A 644 -48.86 -4.30 -13.88
C ARG A 644 -50.24 -4.86 -13.49
N ARG A 645 -51.21 -4.38 -14.20
CA ARG A 645 -52.63 -4.80 -14.29
C ARG A 645 -52.76 -6.31 -14.18
N GLY A 646 -53.79 -6.73 -13.42
CA GLY A 646 -54.09 -8.13 -13.13
C GLY A 646 -54.32 -9.03 -14.35
N PRO A 647 -53.97 -10.31 -14.23
CA PRO A 647 -54.21 -11.32 -15.26
C PRO A 647 -55.64 -11.87 -15.21
N PRO A 648 -56.14 -12.44 -16.33
CA PRO A 648 -57.47 -13.02 -16.41
C PRO A 648 -57.57 -14.32 -15.58
N PRO A 649 -58.78 -14.71 -15.17
CA PRO A 649 -59.00 -15.82 -14.24
C PRO A 649 -58.74 -17.18 -14.89
N GLY A 650 -57.82 -17.99 -14.33
CA GLY A 650 -57.70 -19.39 -14.74
C GLY A 650 -56.34 -20.09 -14.59
N ALA A 651 -55.41 -19.67 -13.74
CA ALA A 651 -54.20 -20.45 -13.47
C ALA A 651 -53.96 -20.60 -11.96
N GLY A 652 -53.74 -21.83 -11.52
CA GLY A 652 -53.60 -22.22 -10.14
C GLY A 652 -52.48 -21.51 -9.36
N ALA A 653 -52.71 -21.27 -8.08
CA ALA A 653 -51.87 -20.53 -7.18
C ALA A 653 -50.56 -21.24 -6.88
N PRO A 654 -49.42 -20.49 -6.78
CA PRO A 654 -48.16 -21.04 -6.28
C PRO A 654 -48.21 -21.24 -4.75
N PRO A 655 -47.39 -22.16 -4.19
CA PRO A 655 -47.40 -22.46 -2.76
C PRO A 655 -46.89 -21.26 -1.92
N PRO A 656 -47.46 -21.03 -0.71
CA PRO A 656 -47.17 -19.89 0.11
C PRO A 656 -45.76 -19.95 0.73
N GLN A 657 -45.06 -18.82 0.76
CA GLN A 657 -43.85 -18.60 1.52
C GLN A 657 -44.17 -18.75 3.02
N GLN A 658 -43.28 -19.47 3.73
CA GLN A 658 -43.42 -19.75 5.16
C GLN A 658 -43.17 -18.46 5.98
N GLY A 659 -44.24 -17.84 6.42
CA GLY A 659 -44.26 -16.85 7.50
C GLY A 659 -43.95 -17.48 8.86
N ALA A 660 -43.69 -16.67 9.88
CA ALA A 660 -43.49 -17.11 11.25
C ALA A 660 -44.64 -18.04 11.70
N PRO A 661 -44.39 -19.13 12.44
CA PRO A 661 -45.41 -20.12 12.78
C PRO A 661 -46.53 -19.49 13.60
N THR A 662 -47.77 -19.71 13.17
CA THR A 662 -48.99 -19.23 13.86
C THR A 662 -49.11 -19.83 15.26
N GLU A 663 -49.90 -19.21 16.14
CA GLU A 663 -50.09 -19.69 17.52
C GLU A 663 -50.66 -21.13 17.55
N GLU A 664 -51.47 -21.47 16.59
CA GLU A 664 -52.02 -22.82 16.40
C GLU A 664 -50.92 -23.82 15.95
N GLN A 665 -49.99 -23.40 15.07
CA GLN A 665 -48.89 -24.24 14.69
C GLN A 665 -47.91 -24.48 15.85
N ARG A 666 -47.70 -23.48 16.72
CA ARG A 666 -46.89 -23.60 17.95
C ARG A 666 -47.57 -24.57 18.94
N ALA A 667 -48.88 -24.47 19.13
CA ALA A 667 -49.64 -25.36 20.01
C ALA A 667 -49.51 -26.84 19.56
N ARG A 668 -49.64 -27.08 18.26
CA ARG A 668 -49.54 -28.43 17.68
C ARG A 668 -48.08 -28.97 17.81
N PHE A 669 -47.08 -28.12 17.66
CA PHE A 669 -45.67 -28.55 17.90
C PHE A 669 -45.41 -28.85 19.37
N MET A 670 -45.97 -28.10 20.29
CA MET A 670 -45.82 -28.36 21.74
C MET A 670 -46.51 -29.68 22.14
N ALA A 671 -47.68 -29.98 21.57
CA ALA A 671 -48.38 -31.27 21.78
C ALA A 671 -47.56 -32.45 21.22
N PHE A 672 -46.91 -32.28 20.05
CA PHE A 672 -46.01 -33.31 19.52
C PHE A 672 -44.81 -33.55 20.43
N ARG A 673 -44.17 -32.47 20.95
CA ARG A 673 -43.03 -32.55 21.87
C ARG A 673 -43.42 -33.24 23.20
N GLU A 674 -44.56 -32.87 23.72
CA GLU A 674 -45.10 -33.47 24.96
C GLU A 674 -45.24 -34.99 24.81
N ARG A 675 -45.79 -35.43 23.68
CA ARG A 675 -45.92 -36.88 23.37
C ARG A 675 -44.59 -37.57 23.14
N LEU A 676 -43.62 -36.84 22.50
CA LEU A 676 -42.25 -37.35 22.25
C LEU A 676 -41.46 -37.50 23.54
N CYS A 677 -41.69 -36.64 24.52
CA CYS A 677 -40.90 -36.59 25.77
C CYS A 677 -41.60 -37.38 26.91
N ALA A 678 -42.75 -38.00 26.66
CA ALA A 678 -43.37 -38.93 27.58
C ALA A 678 -42.55 -40.21 27.76
N ASP A 679 -42.84 -41.00 28.82
CA ASP A 679 -42.08 -42.23 29.14
C ASP A 679 -42.06 -43.26 27.99
N ASP A 680 -43.20 -43.34 27.25
CA ASP A 680 -43.38 -44.17 26.05
C ASP A 680 -42.95 -43.49 24.74
N GLY A 681 -42.32 -42.33 24.79
CA GLY A 681 -41.94 -41.50 23.61
C GLY A 681 -41.02 -42.18 22.62
N MET A 682 -40.19 -43.09 23.05
CA MET A 682 -39.34 -43.91 22.16
C MET A 682 -40.15 -44.92 21.36
N THR A 683 -41.12 -45.60 22.02
CA THR A 683 -42.08 -46.51 21.37
C THR A 683 -42.96 -45.76 20.36
N PHE A 684 -43.37 -44.54 20.68
CA PHE A 684 -44.06 -43.66 19.78
C PHE A 684 -43.27 -43.28 18.51
N LEU A 685 -41.95 -42.97 18.67
CA LEU A 685 -41.07 -42.70 17.53
C LEU A 685 -40.85 -43.93 16.65
N GLU A 686 -40.71 -45.12 17.26
CA GLU A 686 -40.54 -46.39 16.55
C GLU A 686 -41.82 -46.74 15.75
N GLN A 687 -43.00 -46.54 16.33
CA GLN A 687 -44.27 -46.74 15.62
C GLN A 687 -44.39 -45.77 14.44
N LEU A 688 -44.02 -44.51 14.62
CA LEU A 688 -44.09 -43.49 13.59
C LEU A 688 -43.08 -43.81 12.47
N ALA A 689 -41.82 -44.18 12.79
CA ALA A 689 -40.82 -44.60 11.85
C ALA A 689 -41.22 -45.84 11.06
N GLY A 690 -41.81 -46.85 11.73
CA GLY A 690 -42.31 -48.07 11.08
C GLY A 690 -43.51 -47.80 10.13
N ALA A 691 -44.38 -46.85 10.48
CA ALA A 691 -45.50 -46.46 9.61
C ALA A 691 -45.01 -45.68 8.35
N ILE A 692 -43.99 -44.83 8.51
CA ILE A 692 -43.34 -44.14 7.38
C ILE A 692 -42.58 -45.14 6.47
N GLU A 693 -41.89 -46.12 7.00
CA GLU A 693 -41.25 -47.15 6.24
C GLU A 693 -42.23 -48.00 5.42
N ARG A 694 -43.47 -48.22 5.96
CA ARG A 694 -44.52 -48.95 5.25
C ARG A 694 -45.35 -48.09 4.32
N GLY A 695 -45.12 -46.76 4.30
CA GLY A 695 -45.89 -45.83 3.48
C GLY A 695 -47.36 -45.65 3.89
N GLU A 696 -47.67 -45.85 5.18
CA GLU A 696 -49.03 -45.74 5.72
C GLU A 696 -49.45 -44.27 5.92
N ASP A 697 -50.73 -43.98 5.80
CA ASP A 697 -51.29 -42.65 6.08
C ASP A 697 -51.33 -42.36 7.59
N LEU A 698 -50.40 -41.54 8.02
CA LEU A 698 -50.16 -41.19 9.41
C LEU A 698 -51.28 -40.34 10.02
N SER A 699 -52.07 -39.66 9.22
CA SER A 699 -53.14 -38.76 9.68
C SER A 699 -54.33 -39.52 10.29
N SER A 700 -54.52 -40.76 9.87
CA SER A 700 -55.55 -41.65 10.38
C SER A 700 -55.18 -42.34 11.69
N GLN A 701 -53.87 -42.56 11.92
CA GLN A 701 -53.38 -43.26 13.10
C GLN A 701 -53.08 -42.34 14.29
N PHE A 702 -52.80 -41.04 14.03
CA PHE A 702 -52.40 -40.07 15.04
C PHE A 702 -53.24 -38.75 14.90
N PRO A 703 -54.52 -38.77 15.18
CA PRO A 703 -55.38 -37.62 15.02
C PRO A 703 -54.98 -36.48 15.98
N GLY A 704 -54.87 -35.24 15.43
CA GLY A 704 -54.55 -34.03 16.21
C GLY A 704 -53.07 -33.62 16.19
N LEU A 705 -52.18 -34.39 15.55
CA LEU A 705 -50.79 -34.03 15.37
C LEU A 705 -50.49 -33.58 13.94
N ASP A 706 -49.72 -32.53 13.78
CA ASP A 706 -49.22 -32.11 12.43
C ASP A 706 -48.02 -32.99 12.04
N LEU A 707 -48.35 -34.12 11.37
CA LEU A 707 -47.34 -35.11 10.99
C LEU A 707 -46.66 -34.82 9.69
N SER A 708 -47.09 -33.82 8.92
CA SER A 708 -46.42 -33.46 7.64
C SER A 708 -45.00 -32.96 7.85
N ARG A 709 -44.73 -32.21 8.91
CA ARG A 709 -43.37 -31.80 9.33
C ARG A 709 -42.58 -32.95 9.98
N ALA A 710 -43.26 -33.79 10.77
CA ALA A 710 -42.63 -34.95 11.39
C ALA A 710 -42.16 -35.97 10.35
N GLN A 711 -42.97 -36.22 9.32
CA GLN A 711 -42.59 -37.09 8.20
C GLN A 711 -41.35 -36.57 7.46
N GLY A 712 -41.33 -35.29 7.05
CA GLY A 712 -40.16 -34.70 6.38
C GLY A 712 -38.92 -34.62 7.26
N MET A 713 -39.08 -34.62 8.57
CA MET A 713 -37.95 -34.64 9.53
C MET A 713 -37.42 -36.05 9.73
N LEU A 714 -38.26 -37.08 9.82
CA LEU A 714 -37.86 -38.48 9.97
C LEU A 714 -37.29 -39.07 8.69
N GLU A 715 -37.74 -38.61 7.51
CA GLU A 715 -37.18 -38.97 6.21
C GLU A 715 -35.69 -38.60 6.09
N ARG A 716 -35.21 -37.60 6.86
CA ARG A 716 -33.79 -37.25 6.91
C ARG A 716 -32.91 -38.29 7.62
N PHE A 717 -33.48 -39.19 8.35
CA PHE A 717 -32.82 -40.31 9.04
C PHE A 717 -32.90 -41.61 8.25
N LYS A 718 -33.44 -41.58 7.02
CA LYS A 718 -33.58 -42.74 6.14
C LYS A 718 -32.23 -43.06 5.50
N GLY A 719 -31.73 -44.28 5.70
CA GLY A 719 -30.50 -44.78 5.06
C GLY A 719 -30.69 -45.07 3.57
N THR A 720 -29.63 -45.38 2.89
CA THR A 720 -29.61 -45.76 1.46
C THR A 720 -30.36 -47.06 1.15
N ASP A 721 -30.65 -47.86 2.19
CA ASP A 721 -31.43 -49.12 2.15
C ASP A 721 -32.95 -48.89 2.36
N GLY A 722 -33.36 -47.65 2.57
CA GLY A 722 -34.74 -47.28 2.77
C GLY A 722 -35.25 -47.42 4.20
N THR A 723 -34.44 -47.83 5.14
CA THR A 723 -34.78 -47.97 6.58
C THR A 723 -34.41 -46.71 7.36
N ILE A 724 -35.14 -46.42 8.46
CA ILE A 724 -34.83 -45.29 9.36
C ILE A 724 -33.88 -45.73 10.46
N ASP A 725 -32.78 -44.99 10.67
CA ASP A 725 -31.78 -45.26 11.67
C ASP A 725 -32.31 -45.03 13.08
N ARG A 726 -32.57 -46.13 13.80
CA ARG A 726 -33.16 -46.14 15.16
C ARG A 726 -32.27 -45.52 16.21
N ALA A 727 -30.93 -45.62 16.07
CA ALA A 727 -29.97 -45.02 16.99
C ALA A 727 -30.03 -43.50 16.94
N ARG A 728 -30.08 -42.94 15.77
CA ARG A 728 -30.24 -41.49 15.56
C ARG A 728 -31.57 -40.94 16.00
N LEU A 729 -32.62 -41.75 15.99
CA LEU A 729 -33.92 -41.34 16.54
C LEU A 729 -33.84 -41.16 18.07
N GLY A 730 -33.07 -41.98 18.77
CA GLY A 730 -32.82 -41.84 20.21
C GLY A 730 -32.11 -40.54 20.55
N GLU A 731 -31.02 -40.22 19.82
CA GLU A 731 -30.26 -38.99 19.98
C GLU A 731 -31.12 -37.75 19.65
N PHE A 732 -31.98 -37.85 18.65
CA PHE A 732 -32.93 -36.80 18.28
C PHE A 732 -33.97 -36.53 19.40
N ARG A 733 -34.52 -37.57 20.01
CA ARG A 733 -35.44 -37.46 21.15
C ARG A 733 -34.77 -36.76 22.33
N GLU A 734 -33.56 -37.21 22.72
CA GLU A 734 -32.78 -36.59 23.81
C GLU A 734 -32.53 -35.11 23.58
N ARG A 735 -32.18 -34.74 22.37
CA ARG A 735 -31.89 -33.34 22.00
C ARG A 735 -33.14 -32.45 22.09
N ILE A 736 -34.30 -32.94 21.61
CA ILE A 736 -35.56 -32.15 21.66
C ILE A 736 -36.10 -32.09 23.11
N CYS A 737 -35.95 -33.15 23.88
CA CYS A 737 -36.48 -33.18 25.24
C CYS A 737 -35.59 -32.45 26.24
N SER A 738 -34.28 -32.25 25.96
CA SER A 738 -33.39 -31.46 26.79
C SER A 738 -33.49 -29.95 26.55
N MET A 739 -34.19 -29.49 25.49
CA MET A 739 -34.38 -28.07 25.23
C MET A 739 -35.44 -27.48 26.18
N ASP A 740 -35.09 -26.34 26.84
CA ASP A 740 -35.99 -25.62 27.72
C ASP A 740 -37.20 -25.03 26.95
N PRO A 741 -38.43 -25.33 27.34
CA PRO A 741 -39.63 -24.76 26.71
C PRO A 741 -39.70 -23.23 26.76
N ALA A 742 -39.06 -22.58 27.70
CA ALA A 742 -39.01 -21.13 27.85
C ALA A 742 -38.16 -20.46 26.75
N GLN A 743 -37.12 -21.11 26.24
CA GLN A 743 -36.27 -20.61 25.14
C GLN A 743 -36.98 -20.64 23.76
N MET A 744 -38.10 -21.39 23.64
CA MET A 744 -38.90 -21.44 22.43
C MET A 744 -40.01 -20.34 22.39
N ARG A 745 -40.21 -19.60 23.49
CA ARG A 745 -41.20 -18.52 23.59
C ARG A 745 -40.66 -17.15 23.20
N GLY A 746 -39.29 -16.98 23.04
CA GLY A 746 -38.70 -15.70 22.71
C GLY A 746 -38.49 -15.54 21.21
N GLY A 747 -39.06 -14.51 20.63
CA GLY A 747 -38.57 -13.88 19.41
C GLY A 747 -37.21 -13.18 19.69
N PRO A 748 -36.48 -12.68 18.69
CA PRO A 748 -35.09 -12.23 18.85
C PRO A 748 -34.97 -10.98 19.74
N GLY A 749 -34.37 -11.16 20.91
CA GLY A 749 -34.06 -10.09 21.86
C GLY A 749 -33.38 -10.72 23.09
N GLY A 750 -32.07 -10.55 23.27
CA GLY A 750 -31.26 -11.10 24.34
C GLY A 750 -31.73 -10.71 25.76
N PRO A 751 -31.06 -10.99 26.87
CA PRO A 751 -29.68 -10.79 27.17
C PRO A 751 -29.01 -11.84 28.11
N GLN A 752 -27.72 -11.75 28.20
CA GLN A 752 -26.73 -12.04 29.27
C GLN A 752 -27.17 -12.87 30.51
N GLY A 753 -26.33 -13.86 30.82
CA GLY A 753 -26.25 -14.49 32.11
C GLY A 753 -25.04 -15.44 32.16
N GLY A 754 -24.03 -15.08 32.96
CA GLY A 754 -22.74 -15.77 33.10
C GLY A 754 -22.83 -17.12 33.81
N PRO A 755 -21.68 -17.88 33.86
CA PRO A 755 -21.64 -19.28 34.23
C PRO A 755 -21.49 -19.52 35.73
N PRO A 756 -21.91 -20.67 36.28
CA PRO A 756 -21.40 -21.19 37.55
C PRO A 756 -20.27 -22.20 37.36
N GLN A 757 -19.29 -22.03 38.20
CA GLN A 757 -18.08 -22.85 38.40
C GLN A 757 -18.38 -24.27 38.85
N GLY A 758 -17.45 -25.18 38.53
CA GLY A 758 -17.30 -26.47 39.21
C GLY A 758 -16.52 -27.48 38.40
N ALA A 759 -15.28 -27.67 38.75
CA ALA A 759 -14.34 -28.72 38.26
C ALA A 759 -14.67 -30.14 38.81
N PRO A 760 -13.89 -31.22 38.55
CA PRO A 760 -12.71 -31.43 37.72
C PRO A 760 -12.64 -32.79 36.92
N ALA A 761 -11.60 -32.84 36.10
CA ALA A 761 -10.69 -34.00 35.84
C ALA A 761 -10.98 -35.02 34.73
N ALA A 762 -9.97 -35.04 33.86
CA ALA A 762 -9.24 -36.20 33.29
C ALA A 762 -9.82 -37.00 32.13
N GLY A 763 -9.05 -37.01 31.04
CA GLY A 763 -8.93 -38.18 30.20
C GLY A 763 -8.92 -38.01 28.68
N ARG A 764 -7.73 -37.90 28.13
CA ARG A 764 -7.22 -38.48 26.86
C ARG A 764 -8.11 -38.62 25.62
N GLY A 765 -7.63 -37.96 24.52
CA GLY A 765 -7.38 -38.73 23.29
C GLY A 765 -8.18 -38.36 22.08
N GLY A 766 -7.52 -37.80 21.05
CA GLY A 766 -7.80 -37.99 19.64
C GLY A 766 -8.38 -36.78 18.87
N PRO A 767 -7.82 -36.44 17.72
CA PRO A 767 -8.16 -35.23 16.97
C PRO A 767 -9.36 -35.50 16.06
N GLY A 768 -10.43 -34.72 16.26
CA GLY A 768 -11.56 -34.69 15.36
C GLY A 768 -11.89 -33.24 15.00
N GLY A 769 -11.67 -32.88 13.75
CA GLY A 769 -11.98 -31.58 13.21
C GLY A 769 -13.46 -31.23 13.38
N GLY A 770 -13.75 -30.24 14.22
CA GLY A 770 -15.06 -29.58 14.34
C GLY A 770 -15.09 -28.33 13.51
N GLY A 771 -15.69 -28.40 12.31
CA GLY A 771 -16.05 -27.21 11.55
C GLY A 771 -17.07 -26.38 12.32
N MET A 772 -16.75 -25.09 12.55
CA MET A 772 -17.72 -24.13 13.04
C MET A 772 -18.81 -23.87 12.01
N PRO A 773 -20.07 -23.63 12.43
CA PRO A 773 -21.15 -23.26 11.52
C PRO A 773 -20.86 -21.87 10.99
N GLY A 774 -20.59 -21.79 9.68
CA GLY A 774 -20.47 -20.54 8.95
C GLY A 774 -21.77 -19.76 9.02
N PHE A 775 -21.66 -18.49 9.30
CA PHE A 775 -22.71 -17.51 9.04
C PHE A 775 -23.10 -17.62 7.56
N GLY A 776 -24.39 -17.73 7.32
CA GLY A 776 -24.98 -17.96 6.01
C GLY A 776 -24.72 -16.82 5.03
N GLY A 777 -23.61 -16.91 4.30
CA GLY A 777 -23.45 -16.28 3.03
C GLY A 777 -24.08 -17.16 1.96
N GLY A 778 -25.06 -16.62 1.22
CA GLY A 778 -25.78 -17.34 0.19
C GLY A 778 -24.84 -18.04 -0.78
N ARG A 779 -25.07 -19.32 -1.02
CA ARG A 779 -24.51 -20.11 -2.12
C ARG A 779 -25.06 -19.57 -3.44
N GLY A 780 -24.50 -18.49 -3.94
CA GLY A 780 -24.64 -18.05 -5.30
C GLY A 780 -23.24 -18.05 -5.92
N GLY A 781 -22.90 -19.09 -6.70
CA GLY A 781 -21.70 -19.12 -7.52
C GLY A 781 -21.80 -18.02 -8.57
N GLY A 782 -21.30 -16.84 -8.27
CA GLY A 782 -21.24 -15.70 -9.16
C GLY A 782 -19.88 -15.05 -9.08
N GLY A 783 -19.38 -14.53 -10.23
CA GLY A 783 -18.15 -13.77 -10.28
C GLY A 783 -18.34 -12.35 -9.73
N ARG A 784 -17.21 -11.64 -9.53
CA ARG A 784 -17.17 -10.21 -9.19
C ARG A 784 -16.35 -9.45 -10.20
N TYR A 785 -16.62 -8.17 -10.34
CA TYR A 785 -15.78 -7.25 -11.08
C TYR A 785 -15.56 -5.96 -10.31
N PHE A 786 -14.43 -5.33 -10.59
CA PHE A 786 -14.19 -3.93 -10.25
C PHE A 786 -13.57 -3.21 -11.45
N PHE A 787 -13.73 -1.90 -11.49
CA PHE A 787 -13.16 -1.03 -12.49
C PHE A 787 -12.88 0.34 -11.87
N ASN A 788 -11.66 0.83 -12.03
CA ASN A 788 -11.20 2.14 -11.61
C ASN A 788 -10.55 2.86 -12.78
N LEU A 789 -10.96 4.05 -13.06
CA LEU A 789 -10.33 4.94 -14.04
C LEU A 789 -9.98 6.26 -13.35
N THR A 790 -8.74 6.70 -13.48
CA THR A 790 -8.31 8.02 -13.01
C THR A 790 -7.65 8.76 -14.16
N HIS A 791 -8.09 9.99 -14.43
CA HIS A 791 -7.53 10.87 -15.46
C HIS A 791 -7.06 12.16 -14.82
N THR A 792 -5.79 12.52 -15.05
CA THR A 792 -5.17 13.75 -14.57
C THR A 792 -4.89 14.70 -15.74
N ILE A 793 -5.22 15.98 -15.56
CA ILE A 793 -4.93 17.06 -16.48
C ILE A 793 -4.09 18.09 -15.73
N GLU A 794 -2.84 18.27 -16.15
CA GLU A 794 -2.00 19.37 -15.67
C GLU A 794 -2.43 20.67 -16.36
N LEU A 795 -2.78 21.69 -15.57
CA LEU A 795 -3.23 22.99 -16.05
C LEU A 795 -2.09 24.01 -16.09
N ASP A 796 -1.17 23.91 -15.11
CA ASP A 796 -0.03 24.81 -14.94
C ASP A 796 1.07 24.06 -14.19
N ASN A 797 2.34 24.19 -14.61
CA ASN A 797 3.48 23.63 -13.93
C ASN A 797 4.74 24.45 -14.21
N GLN A 798 5.07 25.35 -13.29
CA GLN A 798 6.13 26.34 -13.46
C GLN A 798 7.14 26.33 -12.32
N ILE A 799 8.41 26.54 -12.64
CA ILE A 799 9.53 26.63 -11.70
C ILE A 799 10.30 27.93 -11.97
N LEU A 800 10.33 28.84 -11.02
CA LEU A 800 11.23 29.98 -11.03
C LEU A 800 12.52 29.59 -10.32
N ILE A 801 13.63 29.58 -11.05
CA ILE A 801 14.94 29.13 -10.55
C ILE A 801 15.46 30.04 -9.45
N ALA A 802 15.52 31.35 -9.71
CA ALA A 802 15.93 32.40 -8.77
C ALA A 802 15.10 33.66 -9.00
N ASP A 803 15.04 34.58 -8.04
CA ASP A 803 14.37 35.87 -8.26
C ASP A 803 15.10 36.67 -9.35
N GLY A 804 14.36 36.97 -10.42
CA GLY A 804 14.93 37.60 -11.63
C GLY A 804 15.69 36.65 -12.55
N GLY A 805 15.74 35.37 -12.23
CA GLY A 805 16.34 34.28 -13.03
C GLY A 805 15.33 33.66 -14.01
N PRO A 806 15.70 32.54 -14.65
CA PRO A 806 14.85 31.87 -15.63
C PRO A 806 13.60 31.29 -14.96
N LEU A 807 12.46 31.44 -15.67
CA LEU A 807 11.19 30.76 -15.37
C LEU A 807 11.09 29.57 -16.33
N LEU A 808 10.98 28.38 -15.77
CA LEU A 808 10.73 27.14 -16.52
C LEU A 808 9.22 26.88 -16.55
N ASP A 809 8.65 26.72 -17.74
CA ASP A 809 7.29 26.23 -17.95
C ASP A 809 7.34 24.80 -18.48
N LEU A 810 7.12 23.86 -17.57
CA LEU A 810 7.30 22.42 -17.85
C LEU A 810 6.25 21.88 -18.84
N LEU A 811 5.14 22.59 -19.05
CA LEU A 811 4.10 22.18 -20.01
C LEU A 811 4.36 22.76 -21.41
N GLU A 812 5.23 23.77 -21.52
CA GLU A 812 5.49 24.50 -22.76
C GLU A 812 6.92 24.27 -23.30
N GLY A 813 7.64 23.26 -22.81
CA GLY A 813 8.91 22.80 -23.37
C GLY A 813 10.14 22.94 -22.49
N ASP A 814 10.02 23.56 -21.32
CA ASP A 814 11.09 23.44 -20.32
C ASP A 814 11.01 22.09 -19.59
N ALA A 815 12.12 21.65 -18.99
CA ALA A 815 12.17 20.36 -18.31
C ALA A 815 12.91 20.45 -16.96
N GLN A 816 12.39 19.75 -15.99
CA GLN A 816 13.04 19.56 -14.68
C GLN A 816 14.05 18.39 -14.70
N GLY A 817 13.93 17.51 -15.67
CA GLY A 817 14.79 16.33 -15.80
C GLY A 817 14.88 15.89 -17.26
N ASP A 818 15.31 14.67 -17.49
CA ASP A 818 15.56 14.14 -18.83
C ASP A 818 14.26 13.94 -19.66
N PHE A 819 13.09 14.07 -19.05
CA PHE A 819 11.78 13.87 -19.71
C PHE A 819 10.92 15.11 -19.64
N GLY A 820 10.25 15.44 -20.76
CA GLY A 820 9.25 16.50 -20.81
C GLY A 820 7.99 16.12 -20.01
N GLN A 821 7.30 17.11 -19.47
CA GLN A 821 6.07 16.94 -18.70
C GLN A 821 4.87 16.76 -19.62
N SER A 822 4.11 15.67 -19.42
CA SER A 822 2.87 15.42 -20.15
C SER A 822 1.71 16.15 -19.49
N LYS A 823 0.84 16.76 -20.33
CA LYS A 823 -0.37 17.45 -19.87
C LYS A 823 -1.49 16.51 -19.44
N HIS A 824 -1.52 15.29 -19.97
CA HIS A 824 -2.56 14.30 -19.72
C HIS A 824 -1.95 12.96 -19.29
N SER A 825 -2.48 12.40 -18.24
CA SER A 825 -2.18 11.03 -17.84
C SER A 825 -3.45 10.30 -17.40
N THR A 826 -3.53 9.00 -17.70
CA THR A 826 -4.68 8.15 -17.34
C THR A 826 -4.18 6.86 -16.74
N ARG A 827 -4.85 6.41 -15.71
CA ARG A 827 -4.64 5.10 -15.12
C ARG A 827 -5.95 4.33 -15.08
N LEU A 828 -5.91 3.10 -15.56
CA LEU A 828 -7.00 2.16 -15.61
C LEU A 828 -6.65 0.95 -14.74
N GLU A 829 -7.59 0.47 -13.95
CA GLU A 829 -7.50 -0.82 -13.28
C GLU A 829 -8.83 -1.54 -13.33
N GLY A 830 -8.82 -2.83 -13.59
CA GLY A 830 -10.01 -3.64 -13.64
C GLY A 830 -9.70 -5.09 -13.32
N GLY A 831 -10.71 -5.80 -12.82
CA GLY A 831 -10.58 -7.21 -12.51
C GLY A 831 -11.91 -7.96 -12.64
N LEU A 832 -11.78 -9.24 -12.99
CA LEU A 832 -12.85 -10.23 -13.06
C LEU A 832 -12.45 -11.43 -12.21
N PHE A 833 -13.33 -11.85 -11.32
CA PHE A 833 -13.04 -12.89 -10.34
C PHE A 833 -14.14 -13.95 -10.32
N LEU A 834 -13.73 -15.19 -10.28
CA LEU A 834 -14.57 -16.36 -10.24
C LEU A 834 -14.47 -17.00 -8.85
N ASP A 835 -15.24 -16.51 -7.90
CA ASP A 835 -15.51 -17.11 -6.60
C ASP A 835 -14.41 -18.08 -6.08
N ARG A 836 -13.43 -17.62 -5.30
CA ARG A 836 -12.29 -18.38 -4.72
C ARG A 836 -11.41 -19.20 -5.68
N LYS A 837 -11.78 -19.35 -6.96
CA LYS A 837 -11.09 -20.21 -7.92
C LYS A 837 -9.96 -19.50 -8.65
N GLY A 838 -10.06 -18.19 -8.77
CA GLY A 838 -9.08 -17.38 -9.48
C GLY A 838 -9.69 -16.18 -10.16
N GLY A 839 -8.87 -15.46 -10.89
CA GLY A 839 -9.31 -14.23 -11.55
C GLY A 839 -8.34 -13.72 -12.59
N LEU A 840 -8.75 -12.62 -13.20
CA LEU A 840 -8.00 -11.83 -14.14
C LEU A 840 -7.98 -10.40 -13.65
N ARG A 841 -6.79 -9.79 -13.54
CA ARG A 841 -6.60 -8.36 -13.32
C ARG A 841 -5.93 -7.76 -14.54
N ILE A 842 -6.37 -6.58 -14.92
CA ILE A 842 -5.77 -5.77 -15.98
C ILE A 842 -5.50 -4.40 -15.40
N SER A 843 -4.30 -3.88 -15.59
CA SER A 843 -3.96 -2.48 -15.36
C SER A 843 -3.49 -1.84 -16.67
N GLY A 844 -3.73 -0.54 -16.79
CA GLY A 844 -3.33 0.23 -17.96
C GLY A 844 -2.90 1.62 -17.56
N THR A 845 -1.85 2.13 -18.20
CA THR A 845 -1.38 3.50 -18.02
C THR A 845 -1.26 4.17 -19.39
N TYR A 846 -1.75 5.40 -19.47
CA TYR A 846 -1.53 6.29 -20.60
C TYR A 846 -0.77 7.53 -20.11
N THR A 847 0.31 7.87 -20.79
CA THR A 847 1.04 9.13 -20.61
C THR A 847 1.04 9.87 -21.93
N GLY A 848 0.53 11.08 -21.93
CA GLY A 848 0.40 11.88 -23.13
C GLY A 848 1.74 12.37 -23.67
N LYS A 849 1.70 13.03 -24.83
CA LYS A 849 2.85 13.66 -25.47
C LYS A 849 3.47 14.74 -24.58
N ALA A 850 4.79 14.92 -24.75
CA ALA A 850 5.55 15.99 -24.13
C ALA A 850 6.62 16.50 -25.10
N ARG A 851 7.22 17.65 -24.79
CA ARG A 851 8.38 18.14 -25.52
C ARG A 851 9.39 18.78 -24.57
N ILE A 852 10.63 18.85 -25.01
CA ILE A 852 11.67 19.69 -24.42
C ILE A 852 12.20 20.57 -25.53
N ASP A 853 12.25 21.88 -25.29
CA ASP A 853 12.74 22.84 -26.29
C ASP A 853 14.26 22.73 -26.44
N GLY A 854 14.72 22.88 -27.68
CA GLY A 854 16.15 22.90 -28.00
C GLY A 854 16.77 24.28 -27.74
N ASN A 855 18.06 24.40 -28.06
CA ASN A 855 18.79 25.67 -27.96
C ASN A 855 18.98 26.28 -29.35
N LEU A 856 18.20 27.31 -29.65
CA LEU A 856 18.27 28.01 -30.94
C LEU A 856 19.64 28.66 -31.20
N ALA A 857 20.38 29.02 -30.16
CA ALA A 857 21.69 29.70 -30.32
C ALA A 857 22.78 28.74 -30.80
N THR A 858 22.73 27.49 -30.41
CA THR A 858 23.67 26.44 -30.82
C THR A 858 23.14 25.55 -31.93
N GLY A 859 21.84 25.69 -32.29
CA GLY A 859 21.18 24.83 -33.25
C GLY A 859 20.74 23.49 -32.66
N ALA A 860 20.80 23.30 -31.33
CA ALA A 860 20.32 22.09 -30.70
C ALA A 860 18.80 21.91 -30.91
N SER A 861 18.44 20.72 -31.41
CA SER A 861 17.06 20.37 -31.78
C SER A 861 16.14 20.17 -30.57
N PRO A 862 14.86 20.58 -30.64
CA PRO A 862 13.86 20.19 -29.63
C PRO A 862 13.63 18.68 -29.63
N LEU A 863 13.23 18.14 -28.47
CA LEU A 863 12.86 16.75 -28.29
C LEU A 863 11.35 16.58 -28.19
N PHE A 864 10.81 15.66 -28.94
CA PHE A 864 9.39 15.29 -28.95
C PHE A 864 9.21 13.91 -28.39
N PHE A 865 8.47 13.81 -27.32
CA PHE A 865 8.12 12.57 -26.65
C PHE A 865 6.74 12.13 -27.10
N ASP A 866 6.64 10.99 -27.78
CA ASP A 866 5.34 10.42 -28.16
C ASP A 866 4.56 10.00 -26.92
N ASP A 867 3.24 9.89 -27.07
CA ASP A 867 2.40 9.27 -26.04
C ASP A 867 2.68 7.76 -25.94
N ILE A 868 2.43 7.21 -24.76
CA ILE A 868 2.62 5.78 -24.50
C ILE A 868 1.43 5.22 -23.74
N VAL A 869 1.02 4.00 -24.15
CA VAL A 869 0.01 3.19 -23.47
C VAL A 869 0.66 1.87 -23.09
N ARG A 870 0.61 1.53 -21.80
CA ARG A 870 1.08 0.23 -21.28
C ARG A 870 -0.09 -0.51 -20.67
N PHE A 871 -0.14 -1.81 -20.88
CA PHE A 871 -1.09 -2.71 -20.24
C PHE A 871 -0.35 -3.86 -19.57
N ASP A 872 -0.80 -4.17 -18.35
CA ASP A 872 -0.33 -5.30 -17.57
C ASP A 872 -1.49 -6.24 -17.31
N ILE A 873 -1.20 -7.54 -17.26
CA ILE A 873 -2.19 -8.59 -16.99
C ILE A 873 -1.64 -9.50 -15.91
N ARG A 874 -2.48 -9.80 -14.91
CA ARG A 874 -2.23 -10.85 -13.93
C ARG A 874 -3.38 -11.86 -13.96
N LEU A 875 -3.04 -13.13 -14.20
CA LEU A 875 -3.93 -14.27 -14.08
C LEU A 875 -3.56 -15.02 -12.82
N PHE A 876 -4.50 -15.31 -11.95
CA PHE A 876 -4.24 -16.13 -10.78
C PHE A 876 -5.30 -17.21 -10.60
N ALA A 877 -4.87 -18.34 -10.05
CA ALA A 877 -5.71 -19.50 -9.84
C ALA A 877 -5.39 -20.18 -8.51
N ASN A 878 -6.42 -20.43 -7.71
CA ASN A 878 -6.31 -21.27 -6.54
C ASN A 878 -6.43 -22.74 -6.94
N ILE A 879 -5.28 -23.42 -7.06
CA ILE A 879 -5.20 -24.81 -7.53
C ILE A 879 -5.94 -25.73 -6.56
N GLY A 880 -5.88 -25.47 -5.26
CA GLY A 880 -6.56 -26.25 -4.24
C GLY A 880 -8.08 -26.25 -4.43
N GLU A 881 -8.64 -25.07 -4.67
CA GLU A 881 -10.09 -24.89 -4.90
C GLU A 881 -10.52 -25.49 -6.27
N LEU A 882 -9.74 -25.27 -7.32
CA LEU A 882 -10.02 -25.84 -8.65
C LEU A 882 -9.99 -27.37 -8.65
N ALA A 883 -9.01 -27.96 -7.94
CA ALA A 883 -8.86 -29.40 -7.80
C ALA A 883 -9.79 -29.99 -6.73
N LYS A 884 -10.53 -29.15 -5.98
CA LYS A 884 -11.32 -29.54 -4.80
C LYS A 884 -10.49 -30.36 -3.79
N ALA A 885 -9.23 -29.96 -3.59
CA ALA A 885 -8.28 -30.66 -2.74
C ALA A 885 -8.51 -30.35 -1.26
N GLU A 886 -9.16 -31.25 -0.54
CA GLU A 886 -9.37 -31.11 0.91
C GLU A 886 -8.12 -31.42 1.72
N ARG A 887 -7.17 -32.21 1.17
CA ARG A 887 -5.92 -32.66 1.80
C ARG A 887 -4.77 -32.73 0.79
N GLY A 888 -3.54 -32.83 1.27
CA GLY A 888 -2.34 -33.02 0.48
C GLY A 888 -1.73 -31.71 -0.03
N PHE A 889 -0.75 -31.83 -0.93
CA PHE A 889 0.06 -30.71 -1.39
C PHE A 889 -0.75 -29.60 -2.11
N LEU A 890 -1.79 -29.97 -2.84
CA LEU A 890 -2.58 -29.01 -3.62
C LEU A 890 -3.52 -28.15 -2.75
N LYS A 891 -3.89 -28.59 -1.52
CA LYS A 891 -4.70 -27.76 -0.64
C LYS A 891 -3.94 -26.48 -0.27
N GLY A 892 -4.55 -25.30 -0.49
CA GLY A 892 -3.93 -24.00 -0.23
C GLY A 892 -2.77 -23.65 -1.19
N ALA A 893 -2.65 -24.37 -2.31
CA ALA A 893 -1.71 -24.00 -3.38
C ALA A 893 -2.38 -23.04 -4.36
N SER A 894 -1.68 -21.98 -4.74
CA SER A 894 -2.09 -21.03 -5.79
C SER A 894 -0.95 -20.76 -6.75
N ILE A 895 -1.31 -20.36 -7.95
CA ILE A 895 -0.39 -19.92 -9.01
C ILE A 895 -0.87 -18.58 -9.55
N SER A 896 0.07 -17.70 -9.83
CA SER A 896 -0.17 -16.45 -10.51
C SER A 896 0.76 -16.33 -11.72
N LEU A 897 0.23 -15.86 -12.84
CA LEU A 897 0.99 -15.54 -14.04
C LEU A 897 0.85 -14.04 -14.27
N ARG A 898 1.97 -13.37 -14.43
CA ARG A 898 2.07 -11.93 -14.66
C ARG A 898 2.69 -11.64 -16.01
N ALA A 899 2.16 -10.67 -16.70
CA ALA A 899 2.76 -10.11 -17.90
C ALA A 899 2.61 -8.60 -17.85
N ASP A 900 3.70 -7.89 -17.58
CA ASP A 900 3.74 -6.44 -17.59
C ASP A 900 4.13 -5.95 -18.98
N ASN A 901 3.60 -4.78 -19.36
CA ASN A 901 3.82 -4.20 -20.68
C ASN A 901 3.57 -5.22 -21.80
N ILE A 902 2.40 -5.86 -21.79
CA ILE A 902 2.08 -7.02 -22.67
C ILE A 902 2.28 -6.75 -24.16
N PHE A 903 2.20 -5.48 -24.59
CA PHE A 903 2.38 -5.06 -25.97
C PHE A 903 3.82 -4.60 -26.26
N ASP A 904 4.74 -4.74 -25.30
CA ASP A 904 6.13 -4.26 -25.41
C ASP A 904 6.20 -2.80 -25.84
N ALA A 905 5.29 -1.97 -25.26
CA ALA A 905 5.18 -0.56 -25.60
C ALA A 905 6.41 0.19 -25.10
N GLN A 906 7.05 0.93 -25.98
CA GLN A 906 8.23 1.75 -25.68
C GLN A 906 7.96 3.19 -26.09
N ARG A 907 8.35 4.15 -25.22
CA ARG A 907 8.20 5.58 -25.53
C ARG A 907 9.23 5.99 -26.57
N ARG A 908 8.77 6.53 -27.68
CA ARG A 908 9.64 7.07 -28.71
C ARG A 908 9.94 8.53 -28.44
N VAL A 909 11.21 8.90 -28.61
CA VAL A 909 11.68 10.27 -28.49
C VAL A 909 12.39 10.64 -29.79
N ARG A 910 12.07 11.80 -30.35
CA ARG A 910 12.61 12.24 -31.64
C ARG A 910 13.03 13.69 -31.54
N ASP A 911 14.09 14.04 -32.29
CA ASP A 911 14.44 15.41 -32.59
C ASP A 911 13.55 16.00 -33.69
N ALA A 912 13.80 17.25 -34.12
CA ALA A 912 13.02 17.92 -35.20
C ALA A 912 13.23 17.23 -36.56
N ASP A 913 14.33 16.53 -36.78
CA ASP A 913 14.64 15.82 -38.01
C ASP A 913 14.05 14.38 -38.00
N GLY A 914 13.42 13.96 -36.91
CA GLY A 914 12.79 12.65 -36.71
C GLY A 914 13.76 11.57 -36.23
N ASN A 915 15.00 11.89 -35.91
CA ASN A 915 15.97 10.95 -35.37
C ASN A 915 15.79 10.75 -33.87
N THR A 916 16.12 9.55 -33.38
CA THR A 916 16.14 9.27 -31.94
C THR A 916 17.52 9.61 -31.38
N PRO A 917 17.66 10.59 -30.46
CA PRO A 917 18.95 10.83 -29.83
C PRO A 917 19.41 9.62 -29.03
N LEU A 918 20.73 9.36 -28.98
CA LEU A 918 21.29 8.13 -28.43
C LEU A 918 20.92 7.89 -26.96
N ARG A 919 20.76 8.95 -26.16
CA ARG A 919 20.29 8.85 -24.76
C ARG A 919 18.87 8.31 -24.65
N TYR A 920 18.05 8.55 -25.67
CA TYR A 920 16.61 8.25 -25.67
C TYR A 920 16.25 7.00 -26.48
N GLN A 921 17.22 6.13 -26.73
CA GLN A 921 16.95 4.84 -27.34
C GLN A 921 15.92 4.05 -26.50
N PRO A 922 14.94 3.40 -27.11
CA PRO A 922 13.86 2.73 -26.38
C PRO A 922 14.37 1.71 -25.35
N LEU A 923 15.37 0.88 -25.73
CA LEU A 923 15.93 -0.15 -24.85
C LEU A 923 16.94 0.39 -23.82
N LEU A 924 17.40 1.64 -23.96
CA LEU A 924 18.16 2.33 -22.92
C LEU A 924 17.23 2.96 -21.88
N LEU A 925 16.01 3.38 -22.29
CA LEU A 925 15.00 3.96 -21.40
C LEU A 925 14.20 2.87 -20.65
N ASP A 926 13.93 1.76 -21.31
CA ASP A 926 13.22 0.60 -20.76
C ASP A 926 13.92 -0.69 -21.21
N PRO A 927 14.98 -1.11 -20.52
CA PRO A 927 15.79 -2.26 -20.93
C PRO A 927 15.07 -3.59 -20.77
N THR A 928 14.02 -3.65 -19.96
CA THR A 928 13.24 -4.86 -19.70
C THR A 928 12.12 -5.07 -20.73
N GLY A 929 11.44 -4.00 -21.17
CA GLY A 929 10.31 -4.09 -22.09
C GLY A 929 9.17 -4.92 -21.54
N ARG A 930 8.69 -5.92 -22.31
CA ARG A 930 7.67 -6.88 -21.82
C ARG A 930 8.30 -7.81 -20.80
N TYR A 931 7.67 -7.91 -19.61
CA TYR A 931 8.17 -8.63 -18.47
C TYR A 931 7.20 -9.74 -18.05
N LEU A 932 7.69 -10.95 -17.88
CA LEU A 932 6.91 -12.13 -17.58
C LEU A 932 7.27 -12.70 -16.22
N GLY A 933 6.28 -13.06 -15.41
CA GLY A 933 6.47 -13.63 -14.09
C GLY A 933 5.55 -14.81 -13.81
N ILE A 934 6.04 -15.71 -12.99
CA ILE A 934 5.30 -16.80 -12.37
C ILE A 934 5.52 -16.78 -10.87
N ASP A 935 4.44 -16.89 -10.15
CA ASP A 935 4.39 -16.84 -8.70
C ASP A 935 3.68 -18.11 -8.21
N LEU A 936 4.33 -18.86 -7.35
CA LEU A 936 3.89 -20.12 -6.77
C LEU A 936 3.77 -19.95 -5.26
N ARG A 937 2.56 -19.96 -4.76
CA ARG A 937 2.27 -19.78 -3.33
C ARG A 937 1.67 -21.04 -2.72
N LYS A 938 2.14 -21.40 -1.53
CA LYS A 938 1.64 -22.53 -0.77
C LYS A 938 1.32 -22.12 0.67
N MET A 939 0.05 -22.16 1.02
CA MET A 939 -0.44 -21.95 2.39
C MET A 939 -0.71 -23.31 3.07
N PHE A 940 -0.27 -23.46 4.36
CA PHE A 940 -0.37 -24.69 5.15
C PHE A 940 -1.38 -24.55 6.28
#